data_9833184724960263a9470d030d0eee92
#
_entry.id   9833184724960263a9470d030d0eee92
#
_cell.length_a   1.000
_cell.length_b   1.000
_cell.length_c   1.000
_cell.angle_alpha   90.00
_cell.angle_beta   90.00
_cell.angle_gamma   90.00
#
_symmetry.space_group_name_H-M   'P 1'
#
loop_
_entity.id
_entity.type
_entity.pdbx_description
1 polymer ?
#
loop_
_entity_poly.entity_id
_entity_poly.type
_entity_poly.pdbx_seq_one_letter_code
_entity_poly.pdbx_strand_id
1 'polypeptide(L)'
;MQIKHEVKGQLARLLATEDLIVEHRSVDTASFNVGTRVLTLPTWDNAGEEVYDTLVCHEVGHALYTPDDEWWLDHEISASIVNIVEDARIEKLMKRRYGGLSKTFFRGYSSLSEDDFFKLDGKDLTKFNLADRINLYYKVGNFTDIPFFSNEETFLMNRTGLTETFEDVLEVAKLIFEYCKTQAEKQKEEEAKMQADEESEGSLENNSMSGQSNEEPSMEEDENGEDGEEQEMEVTQSGGSNTTSGIQGGEECGEIEAETDETFTDSLRELSNTNSNETHYIELPEVNLKQFIIDNEKIHNDMVTEWEGEEKKWKEEYLERLAKNPNIAKFYEDFRGHKFNPLNIFEMVDGEFAQFKKDAQKEVNYLVKEFECKKSAAAYARATTSRTGILDTTVLHTYKFNEDLFKKVSVIPDGKNHGLIFLLDWSGSMQNVMMDTIKQLFNLVWFCKKVNIPFEVYAFTNTYPTPNREIEQKNLTLHMDSSFSLMNLLTSKIRTKDMNTQMRNIFRLAKYFDSRGGYYNCPVGMNLSGTPLNEAMICLHQILPQFQKENGLEKVQCVVLTDGESQGIRFNRELQRDWESRPYMGTSYLSSNCYLRNRKTGYVYSCKEDMGYYGDVTDMLLEDLCQTFPDTNFIGIRIMPSSWGSSFIRKYETDEVKYQKDLEHWRKHKSVSLKGSGYHVYFGLSSTALGNDTEFEVQEDATKAQIKRAFNKSLKGKKMNKKILGEFIELVA
;
A
#
# COMPACT_ATOMS: atom_id res chain seq x y z
N MET A 1 23.56 7.76 -12.67
CA MET A 1 22.58 6.66 -12.50
C MET A 1 21.53 7.18 -11.54
N GLN A 2 20.28 7.19 -11.88
CA GLN A 2 19.26 7.78 -11.00
C GLN A 2 19.09 6.90 -9.74
N ILE A 3 19.28 7.48 -8.57
CA ILE A 3 19.20 6.76 -7.30
C ILE A 3 17.74 6.32 -7.09
N LYS A 4 17.54 5.03 -6.85
CA LYS A 4 16.19 4.51 -6.54
C LYS A 4 15.96 4.62 -5.03
N HIS A 5 15.33 5.70 -4.60
CA HIS A 5 15.01 5.97 -3.19
C HIS A 5 14.29 4.80 -2.49
N GLU A 6 13.44 4.07 -3.21
CA GLU A 6 12.75 2.87 -2.71
C GLU A 6 13.71 1.78 -2.23
N VAL A 7 14.81 1.56 -2.97
CA VAL A 7 15.84 0.56 -2.59
C VAL A 7 16.57 1.02 -1.33
N LYS A 8 16.84 2.32 -1.22
CA LYS A 8 17.52 2.91 -0.05
C LYS A 8 16.63 2.91 1.19
N GLY A 9 15.33 3.11 1.02
CA GLY A 9 14.34 2.94 2.09
C GLY A 9 14.29 1.49 2.61
N GLN A 10 14.42 0.49 1.74
CA GLN A 10 14.52 -0.92 2.14
C GLN A 10 15.81 -1.21 2.90
N LEU A 11 16.96 -0.61 2.49
CA LEU A 11 18.22 -0.74 3.21
C LEU A 11 18.09 -0.22 4.65
N ALA A 12 17.53 0.97 4.84
CA ALA A 12 17.30 1.56 6.15
C ALA A 12 16.47 0.65 7.07
N ARG A 13 15.39 0.05 6.54
CA ARG A 13 14.54 -0.89 7.28
C ARG A 13 15.23 -2.18 7.66
N LEU A 14 16.00 -2.76 6.74
CA LEU A 14 16.78 -3.96 7.01
C LEU A 14 17.81 -3.74 8.11
N LEU A 15 18.44 -2.55 8.13
CA LEU A 15 19.41 -2.18 9.16
C LEU A 15 18.75 -1.90 10.51
N ALA A 16 17.59 -1.27 10.52
CA ALA A 16 16.89 -0.94 11.76
C ALA A 16 16.44 -2.18 12.55
N THR A 17 16.15 -3.31 11.87
CA THR A 17 15.58 -4.54 12.49
C THR A 17 14.30 -4.32 13.30
N GLU A 18 13.68 -3.17 13.14
CA GLU A 18 12.45 -2.72 13.78
C GLU A 18 11.44 -2.27 12.71
N ASP A 19 10.22 -2.00 13.13
CA ASP A 19 9.17 -1.49 12.24
C ASP A 19 9.37 0.01 11.98
N LEU A 20 10.47 0.33 11.31
CA LEU A 20 10.89 1.68 10.93
C LEU A 20 10.22 2.09 9.61
N ILE A 21 9.59 3.24 9.60
CA ILE A 21 9.03 3.86 8.40
C ILE A 21 10.03 4.85 7.86
N VAL A 22 10.40 4.73 6.58
CA VAL A 22 11.34 5.63 5.91
C VAL A 22 10.58 6.48 4.91
N GLU A 23 10.74 7.80 5.00
CA GLU A 23 10.21 8.78 4.07
C GLU A 23 11.35 9.58 3.44
N HIS A 24 11.29 9.77 2.13
CA HIS A 24 12.18 10.69 1.43
C HIS A 24 11.41 11.96 1.12
N ARG A 25 11.85 13.08 1.68
CA ARG A 25 11.19 14.38 1.51
C ARG A 25 12.20 15.45 1.07
N SER A 26 11.66 16.54 0.54
CA SER A 26 12.43 17.75 0.25
C SER A 26 12.62 18.54 1.55
N VAL A 27 13.50 18.06 2.40
CA VAL A 27 13.90 18.67 3.67
C VAL A 27 15.40 18.88 3.68
N ASP A 28 15.87 19.80 4.48
CA ASP A 28 17.29 20.16 4.55
C ASP A 28 18.11 19.14 5.32
N THR A 29 17.50 18.52 6.35
CA THR A 29 18.17 17.58 7.24
C THR A 29 17.29 16.35 7.46
N ALA A 30 17.92 15.22 7.80
CA ALA A 30 17.20 14.04 8.22
C ALA A 30 16.59 14.25 9.62
N SER A 31 15.45 13.59 9.88
CA SER A 31 14.80 13.63 11.19
C SER A 31 14.11 12.32 11.50
N PHE A 32 14.11 11.93 12.77
CA PHE A 32 13.44 10.74 13.25
C PHE A 32 12.37 11.08 14.28
N ASN A 33 11.14 10.69 14.01
CA ASN A 33 10.04 10.84 14.96
C ASN A 33 9.87 9.55 15.76
N VAL A 34 10.24 9.60 17.04
CA VAL A 34 10.21 8.42 17.95
C VAL A 34 8.78 7.94 18.18
N GLY A 35 7.79 8.81 18.31
CA GLY A 35 6.40 8.46 18.56
C GLY A 35 5.73 7.74 17.39
N THR A 36 5.99 8.18 16.15
CA THR A 36 5.43 7.60 14.93
C THR A 36 6.35 6.57 14.28
N ARG A 37 7.60 6.44 14.72
CA ARG A 37 8.68 5.59 14.17
C ARG A 37 8.96 5.90 12.68
N VAL A 38 8.89 7.17 12.31
CA VAL A 38 9.14 7.66 10.95
C VAL A 38 10.52 8.31 10.89
N LEU A 39 11.40 7.76 10.06
CA LEU A 39 12.67 8.34 9.66
C LEU A 39 12.47 9.12 8.36
N THR A 40 12.55 10.45 8.43
CA THR A 40 12.51 11.33 7.27
C THR A 40 13.94 11.57 6.79
N LEU A 41 14.21 11.22 5.55
CA LEU A 41 15.50 11.42 4.89
C LEU A 41 15.36 12.50 3.81
N PRO A 42 16.34 13.40 3.67
CA PRO A 42 16.41 14.28 2.52
C PRO A 42 16.54 13.51 1.22
N THR A 43 16.12 14.14 0.14
CA THR A 43 16.31 13.61 -1.21
C THR A 43 17.69 14.07 -1.69
N TRP A 44 18.73 13.29 -1.41
CA TRP A 44 20.11 13.58 -1.80
C TRP A 44 20.37 13.20 -3.26
N ASP A 45 19.74 13.89 -4.20
CA ASP A 45 19.83 13.60 -5.64
C ASP A 45 21.23 13.84 -6.20
N ASN A 46 22.01 14.71 -5.57
CA ASN A 46 23.39 15.06 -5.95
C ASN A 46 24.44 14.16 -5.30
N ALA A 47 24.06 13.28 -4.38
CA ALA A 47 24.97 12.35 -3.72
C ALA A 47 25.29 11.14 -4.62
N GLY A 48 26.53 10.66 -4.58
CA GLY A 48 26.90 9.38 -5.17
C GLY A 48 26.27 8.21 -4.40
N GLU A 49 26.18 7.03 -5.04
CA GLU A 49 25.53 5.85 -4.43
C GLU A 49 26.19 5.44 -3.11
N GLU A 50 27.53 5.49 -3.03
CA GLU A 50 28.29 5.12 -1.83
C GLU A 50 28.12 6.15 -0.70
N VAL A 51 28.05 7.45 -1.03
CA VAL A 51 27.76 8.53 -0.08
C VAL A 51 26.36 8.37 0.46
N TYR A 52 25.36 8.16 -0.42
CA TYR A 52 23.97 7.98 -0.03
C TYR A 52 23.81 6.81 0.96
N ASP A 53 24.42 5.65 0.69
CA ASP A 53 24.36 4.50 1.59
C ASP A 53 24.98 4.81 2.96
N THR A 54 26.07 5.57 2.99
CA THR A 54 26.73 6.00 4.23
C THR A 54 25.82 6.90 5.05
N LEU A 55 25.20 7.91 4.43
CA LEU A 55 24.27 8.82 5.10
C LEU A 55 23.04 8.07 5.65
N VAL A 56 22.44 7.16 4.86
CA VAL A 56 21.33 6.32 5.34
C VAL A 56 21.75 5.48 6.54
N CYS A 57 22.93 4.87 6.52
CA CYS A 57 23.42 4.05 7.64
C CYS A 57 23.67 4.90 8.89
N HIS A 58 24.15 6.13 8.74
CA HIS A 58 24.35 7.08 9.80
C HIS A 58 23.02 7.46 10.47
N GLU A 59 22.02 7.88 9.68
CA GLU A 59 20.70 8.28 10.19
C GLU A 59 19.95 7.13 10.86
N VAL A 60 20.06 5.91 10.33
CA VAL A 60 19.54 4.72 11.00
C VAL A 60 20.26 4.48 12.34
N GLY A 61 21.54 4.82 12.43
CA GLY A 61 22.29 4.76 13.69
C GLY A 61 21.67 5.65 14.74
N HIS A 62 21.36 6.90 14.42
CA HIS A 62 20.64 7.82 15.32
C HIS A 62 19.27 7.27 15.71
N ALA A 63 18.47 6.80 14.73
CA ALA A 63 17.15 6.23 14.99
C ALA A 63 17.16 5.02 15.95
N LEU A 64 18.25 4.24 15.97
CA LEU A 64 18.38 3.05 16.80
C LEU A 64 18.96 3.32 18.20
N TYR A 65 19.86 4.27 18.31
CA TYR A 65 20.73 4.36 19.49
C TYR A 65 20.67 5.70 20.22
N THR A 66 20.23 6.79 19.57
CA THR A 66 20.10 8.09 20.22
C THR A 66 18.77 8.17 20.96
N PRO A 67 18.75 8.44 22.28
CA PRO A 67 17.52 8.57 23.07
C PRO A 67 16.77 9.86 22.72
N ASP A 68 15.47 9.87 22.99
CA ASP A 68 14.58 11.03 22.84
C ASP A 68 14.46 11.78 24.16
N ASP A 69 15.57 12.00 24.84
CA ASP A 69 15.63 12.69 26.12
C ASP A 69 15.95 14.18 25.90
N GLU A 70 15.28 15.05 26.63
CA GLU A 70 15.52 16.51 26.61
C GLU A 70 16.80 16.85 27.40
N TRP A 71 17.93 16.20 27.07
CA TRP A 71 19.20 16.31 27.79
C TRP A 71 19.75 17.74 27.82
N TRP A 72 19.39 18.58 26.85
CA TRP A 72 19.82 20.00 26.77
C TRP A 72 19.24 20.86 27.88
N LEU A 73 18.19 20.42 28.56
CA LEU A 73 17.62 21.19 29.69
C LEU A 73 18.48 21.12 30.96
N ASP A 74 19.25 20.06 31.14
CA ASP A 74 20.00 19.78 32.34
C ASP A 74 21.52 19.98 32.20
N HIS A 75 22.03 20.25 31.00
CA HIS A 75 23.46 20.29 30.71
C HIS A 75 23.86 21.57 29.95
N GLU A 76 24.83 22.32 30.51
CA GLU A 76 25.49 23.46 29.86
C GLU A 76 26.61 23.00 28.91
N ILE A 77 26.24 22.20 27.85
CA ILE A 77 27.20 21.66 26.89
C ILE A 77 26.76 22.07 25.48
N SER A 78 27.69 22.40 24.61
CA SER A 78 27.38 22.68 23.20
C SER A 78 26.80 21.45 22.50
N ALA A 79 25.68 21.64 21.81
CA ALA A 79 25.00 20.59 21.04
C ALA A 79 25.90 20.00 19.94
N SER A 80 26.73 20.81 19.28
CA SER A 80 27.67 20.38 18.26
C SER A 80 28.72 19.38 18.79
N ILE A 81 29.19 19.58 20.02
CA ILE A 81 30.16 18.70 20.68
C ILE A 81 29.50 17.36 21.06
N VAL A 82 28.25 17.39 21.55
CA VAL A 82 27.48 16.16 21.84
C VAL A 82 27.25 15.36 20.54
N ASN A 83 26.87 16.03 19.45
CA ASN A 83 26.70 15.40 18.15
C ASN A 83 27.98 14.66 17.69
N ILE A 84 29.13 15.32 17.78
CA ILE A 84 30.43 14.73 17.37
C ILE A 84 30.72 13.43 18.13
N VAL A 85 30.49 13.41 19.44
CA VAL A 85 30.73 12.22 20.26
C VAL A 85 29.68 11.15 20.01
N GLU A 86 28.43 11.53 19.80
CA GLU A 86 27.32 10.62 19.47
C GLU A 86 27.53 9.97 18.10
N ASP A 87 27.91 10.73 17.09
CA ASP A 87 28.24 10.23 15.74
C ASP A 87 29.30 9.13 15.81
N ALA A 88 30.39 9.38 16.54
CA ALA A 88 31.42 8.38 16.73
C ALA A 88 30.90 7.11 17.41
N ARG A 89 30.01 7.26 18.40
CA ARG A 89 29.38 6.14 19.12
C ARG A 89 28.44 5.35 18.24
N ILE A 90 27.48 5.99 17.57
CA ILE A 90 26.45 5.30 16.77
C ILE A 90 27.09 4.56 15.60
N GLU A 91 28.04 5.20 14.91
CA GLU A 91 28.75 4.54 13.81
C GLU A 91 29.54 3.32 14.26
N LYS A 92 30.22 3.41 15.42
CA LYS A 92 30.87 2.27 16.04
C LYS A 92 29.89 1.13 16.33
N LEU A 93 28.74 1.44 16.91
CA LEU A 93 27.69 0.45 17.22
C LEU A 93 27.13 -0.18 15.96
N MET A 94 26.87 0.62 14.92
CA MET A 94 26.43 0.14 13.62
C MET A 94 27.46 -0.78 12.95
N LYS A 95 28.72 -0.37 12.92
CA LYS A 95 29.83 -1.19 12.36
C LYS A 95 30.02 -2.50 13.12
N ARG A 96 29.80 -2.50 14.46
CA ARG A 96 29.88 -3.69 15.32
C ARG A 96 28.71 -4.63 15.08
N ARG A 97 27.51 -4.10 14.93
CA ARG A 97 26.29 -4.87 14.69
C ARG A 97 26.26 -5.48 13.28
N TYR A 98 26.74 -4.73 12.30
CA TYR A 98 26.75 -5.10 10.89
C TYR A 98 28.15 -4.97 10.30
N GLY A 99 28.95 -6.02 10.40
CA GLY A 99 30.38 -6.00 9.99
C GLY A 99 30.62 -5.54 8.54
N GLY A 100 29.63 -5.65 7.66
CA GLY A 100 29.69 -5.15 6.27
C GLY A 100 29.75 -3.63 6.17
N LEU A 101 29.13 -2.91 7.11
CA LEU A 101 29.03 -1.45 7.10
C LEU A 101 30.39 -0.74 7.23
N SER A 102 31.39 -1.40 7.83
CA SER A 102 32.75 -0.83 7.87
C SER A 102 33.29 -0.48 6.48
N LYS A 103 32.93 -1.28 5.45
CA LYS A 103 33.32 -0.99 4.06
C LYS A 103 32.48 0.14 3.46
N THR A 104 31.18 0.20 3.79
CA THR A 104 30.27 1.25 3.33
C THR A 104 30.73 2.60 3.85
N PHE A 105 30.93 2.72 5.17
CA PHE A 105 31.45 3.96 5.78
C PHE A 105 32.81 4.38 5.24
N PHE A 106 33.73 3.41 5.07
CA PHE A 106 35.05 3.71 4.50
C PHE A 106 34.96 4.29 3.08
N ARG A 107 34.15 3.70 2.19
CA ARG A 107 33.98 4.17 0.82
C ARG A 107 33.25 5.50 0.74
N GLY A 108 32.18 5.67 1.53
CA GLY A 108 31.44 6.92 1.57
C GLY A 108 32.30 8.07 2.04
N TYR A 109 33.02 7.91 3.15
CA TYR A 109 33.95 8.93 3.63
C TYR A 109 35.16 9.16 2.72
N SER A 110 35.62 8.14 1.97
CA SER A 110 36.61 8.33 0.91
C SER A 110 36.09 9.25 -0.19
N SER A 111 34.87 9.01 -0.67
CA SER A 111 34.25 9.86 -1.69
C SER A 111 34.02 11.28 -1.18
N LEU A 112 33.50 11.43 0.04
CA LEU A 112 33.29 12.74 0.66
C LEU A 112 34.62 13.50 0.86
N SER A 113 35.69 12.80 1.19
CA SER A 113 37.03 13.41 1.31
C SER A 113 37.61 13.82 -0.05
N GLU A 114 37.39 13.03 -1.11
CA GLU A 114 37.81 13.36 -2.49
C GLU A 114 37.06 14.60 -3.03
N ASP A 115 35.80 14.79 -2.66
CA ASP A 115 34.96 15.93 -3.06
C ASP A 115 35.16 17.18 -2.16
N ASP A 116 36.15 17.17 -1.24
CA ASP A 116 36.39 18.23 -0.23
C ASP A 116 35.14 18.66 0.54
N PHE A 117 34.29 17.69 0.87
CA PHE A 117 33.01 17.91 1.54
C PHE A 117 33.14 18.65 2.88
N PHE A 118 34.22 18.44 3.59
CA PHE A 118 34.55 19.13 4.86
C PHE A 118 35.24 20.47 4.65
N LYS A 119 35.43 20.92 3.41
CA LYS A 119 36.09 22.19 3.03
C LYS A 119 37.46 22.35 3.70
N LEU A 120 38.28 21.29 3.66
CA LEU A 120 39.59 21.25 4.30
C LEU A 120 40.73 21.75 3.39
N ASP A 121 40.50 21.87 2.09
CA ASP A 121 41.49 22.29 1.12
C ASP A 121 42.05 23.66 1.45
N GLY A 122 43.36 23.72 1.73
CA GLY A 122 44.07 24.96 2.10
C GLY A 122 43.86 25.42 3.55
N LYS A 123 43.13 24.71 4.37
CA LYS A 123 42.97 25.01 5.80
C LYS A 123 44.11 24.41 6.65
N ASP A 124 44.55 25.10 7.63
CA ASP A 124 45.55 24.64 8.59
C ASP A 124 44.84 23.89 9.75
N LEU A 125 44.88 22.60 9.77
CA LEU A 125 44.28 21.73 10.75
C LEU A 125 44.74 21.95 12.18
N THR A 126 45.91 22.60 12.34
CA THR A 126 46.44 22.94 13.68
C THR A 126 45.68 24.06 14.39
N LYS A 127 44.88 24.82 13.64
CA LYS A 127 44.05 25.93 14.16
C LYS A 127 42.67 25.50 14.60
N PHE A 128 42.23 24.31 14.19
CA PHE A 128 40.94 23.76 14.62
C PHE A 128 40.95 23.43 16.11
N ASN A 129 39.83 23.65 16.78
CA ASN A 129 39.65 23.26 18.16
C ASN A 129 39.70 21.71 18.32
N LEU A 130 39.75 21.21 19.56
CA LEU A 130 39.86 19.78 19.81
C LEU A 130 38.62 19.00 19.34
N ALA A 131 37.41 19.57 19.49
CA ALA A 131 36.17 18.92 19.06
C ALA A 131 36.16 18.70 17.53
N ASP A 132 36.55 19.72 16.75
CA ASP A 132 36.68 19.63 15.30
C ASP A 132 37.71 18.57 14.88
N ARG A 133 38.86 18.54 15.54
CA ARG A 133 39.89 17.52 15.23
C ARG A 133 39.43 16.10 15.56
N ILE A 134 38.67 15.93 16.65
CA ILE A 134 38.07 14.62 16.97
C ILE A 134 37.02 14.23 15.92
N ASN A 135 36.15 15.14 15.48
CA ASN A 135 35.18 14.90 14.44
C ASN A 135 35.84 14.42 13.14
N LEU A 136 36.82 15.17 12.66
CA LEU A 136 37.59 14.84 11.47
C LEU A 136 38.34 13.50 11.63
N TYR A 137 38.89 13.20 12.80
CA TYR A 137 39.57 11.93 13.05
C TYR A 137 38.67 10.73 12.87
N TYR A 138 37.44 10.76 13.39
CA TYR A 138 36.52 9.64 13.27
C TYR A 138 35.86 9.51 11.88
N LYS A 139 35.66 10.63 11.16
CA LYS A 139 35.09 10.65 9.81
C LYS A 139 36.14 10.45 8.71
N VAL A 140 37.20 11.24 8.69
CA VAL A 140 38.19 11.26 7.59
C VAL A 140 39.63 10.96 8.01
N GLY A 141 39.90 10.59 9.26
CA GLY A 141 41.26 10.30 9.73
C GLY A 141 41.99 9.13 9.04
N ASN A 142 41.31 8.34 8.22
CA ASN A 142 41.94 7.35 7.34
C ASN A 142 42.54 7.96 6.07
N PHE A 143 42.16 9.21 5.72
CA PHE A 143 42.52 9.89 4.48
C PHE A 143 43.37 11.13 4.72
N THR A 144 43.19 11.74 5.91
CA THR A 144 43.89 12.97 6.31
C THR A 144 44.52 12.80 7.67
N ASP A 145 45.79 13.25 7.82
CA ASP A 145 46.52 13.19 9.09
C ASP A 145 46.06 14.31 10.02
N ILE A 146 45.38 13.94 11.10
CA ILE A 146 44.80 14.88 12.07
C ILE A 146 45.75 15.01 13.28
N PRO A 147 46.31 16.24 13.58
CA PRO A 147 47.26 16.45 14.66
C PRO A 147 46.61 16.47 16.03
N PHE A 148 47.24 15.82 17.02
CA PHE A 148 46.92 15.92 18.45
C PHE A 148 48.17 16.33 19.20
N PHE A 149 48.12 17.41 19.97
CA PHE A 149 49.31 18.06 20.51
C PHE A 149 49.67 17.66 21.95
N SER A 150 48.75 17.04 22.66
CA SER A 150 48.99 16.62 24.04
C SER A 150 48.52 15.19 24.33
N ASN A 151 49.03 14.63 25.44
CA ASN A 151 48.53 13.36 25.93
C ASN A 151 47.07 13.45 26.40
N GLU A 152 46.62 14.64 26.82
CA GLU A 152 45.24 14.88 27.22
C GLU A 152 44.30 14.89 26.01
N GLU A 153 44.68 15.56 24.93
CA GLU A 153 43.92 15.48 23.64
C GLU A 153 43.81 14.07 23.13
N THR A 154 44.92 13.34 23.12
CA THR A 154 44.92 11.93 22.71
C THR A 154 44.09 11.05 23.61
N PHE A 155 44.04 11.35 24.91
CA PHE A 155 43.18 10.64 25.88
C PHE A 155 41.71 10.90 25.59
N LEU A 156 41.29 12.16 25.36
CA LEU A 156 39.91 12.53 25.06
C LEU A 156 39.45 11.94 23.73
N MET A 157 40.27 11.98 22.70
CA MET A 157 40.01 11.32 21.42
C MET A 157 39.77 9.80 21.59
N ASN A 158 40.65 9.11 22.34
CA ASN A 158 40.48 7.70 22.63
C ASN A 158 39.23 7.41 23.48
N ARG A 159 38.90 8.29 24.44
CA ARG A 159 37.73 8.18 25.30
C ARG A 159 36.44 8.27 24.46
N THR A 160 36.39 9.16 23.48
CA THR A 160 35.30 9.25 22.49
C THR A 160 35.05 7.91 21.79
N GLY A 161 36.10 7.23 21.33
CA GLY A 161 35.98 5.90 20.71
C GLY A 161 35.52 4.78 21.65
N LEU A 162 35.59 4.98 22.96
CA LEU A 162 35.20 3.98 23.96
C LEU A 162 33.76 4.14 24.46
N THR A 163 33.05 5.21 24.13
CA THR A 163 31.67 5.47 24.55
C THR A 163 30.72 4.32 24.13
N GLU A 164 29.92 3.81 25.05
CA GLU A 164 28.95 2.72 24.79
C GLU A 164 27.50 3.18 25.04
N THR A 165 27.27 3.97 26.07
CA THR A 165 25.96 4.51 26.45
C THR A 165 25.86 6.00 26.09
N PHE A 166 24.64 6.54 26.11
CA PHE A 166 24.44 7.99 25.86
C PHE A 166 24.93 8.82 27.05
N GLU A 167 24.87 8.30 28.27
CA GLU A 167 25.47 8.91 29.44
C GLU A 167 27.01 9.06 29.28
N ASP A 168 27.69 8.06 28.70
CA ASP A 168 29.13 8.18 28.39
C ASP A 168 29.37 9.32 27.40
N VAL A 169 28.44 9.52 26.41
CA VAL A 169 28.55 10.63 25.45
C VAL A 169 28.50 11.98 26.14
N LEU A 170 27.52 12.18 27.03
CA LEU A 170 27.39 13.43 27.77
C LEU A 170 28.62 13.71 28.69
N GLU A 171 29.14 12.65 29.35
CA GLU A 171 30.36 12.78 30.18
C GLU A 171 31.57 13.22 29.35
N VAL A 172 31.78 12.53 28.19
CA VAL A 172 32.94 12.82 27.32
C VAL A 172 32.78 14.19 26.62
N ALA A 173 31.57 14.51 26.14
CA ALA A 173 31.31 15.83 25.54
C ALA A 173 31.58 16.97 26.52
N LYS A 174 31.19 16.81 27.79
CA LYS A 174 31.50 17.79 28.84
C LYS A 174 33.00 17.98 29.04
N LEU A 175 33.76 16.91 29.07
CA LEU A 175 35.22 16.99 29.21
C LEU A 175 35.87 17.67 28.00
N ILE A 176 35.42 17.42 26.80
CA ILE A 176 35.89 18.07 25.56
C ILE A 176 35.55 19.56 25.60
N PHE A 177 34.31 19.88 25.98
CA PHE A 177 33.85 21.26 26.09
C PHE A 177 34.68 22.06 27.10
N GLU A 178 34.91 21.54 28.32
CA GLU A 178 35.73 22.15 29.33
C GLU A 178 37.19 22.36 28.87
N TYR A 179 37.74 21.38 28.13
CA TYR A 179 39.06 21.50 27.54
C TYR A 179 39.12 22.65 26.50
N CYS A 180 38.17 22.65 25.53
CA CYS A 180 38.10 23.71 24.51
C CYS A 180 37.92 25.10 25.14
N LYS A 181 37.08 25.21 26.17
CA LYS A 181 36.88 26.45 26.92
C LYS A 181 38.19 26.97 27.57
N THR A 182 38.92 26.06 28.23
CA THR A 182 40.18 26.39 28.86
C THR A 182 41.25 26.83 27.85
N GLN A 183 41.26 26.24 26.67
CA GLN A 183 42.20 26.64 25.61
C GLN A 183 41.83 27.98 24.98
N ALA A 184 40.52 28.23 24.73
CA ALA A 184 40.06 29.53 24.22
C ALA A 184 40.34 30.68 25.19
N GLU A 185 40.17 30.45 26.51
CA GLU A 185 40.51 31.42 27.54
C GLU A 185 42.03 31.74 27.56
N LYS A 186 42.88 30.71 27.42
CA LYS A 186 44.35 30.92 27.35
C LYS A 186 44.76 31.65 26.07
N GLN A 187 44.17 31.37 24.93
CA GLN A 187 44.45 32.08 23.67
C GLN A 187 44.05 33.57 23.80
N LYS A 188 42.84 33.86 24.35
CA LYS A 188 42.41 35.25 24.60
C LYS A 188 43.36 36.00 25.56
N GLU A 189 43.88 35.29 26.58
CA GLU A 189 44.87 35.89 27.51
C GLU A 189 46.23 36.13 26.83
N GLU A 190 46.68 35.23 25.95
CA GLU A 190 47.93 35.40 25.20
C GLU A 190 47.80 36.51 24.15
N GLU A 191 46.69 36.61 23.43
CA GLU A 191 46.40 37.68 22.48
C GLU A 191 46.31 39.02 23.16
N ALA A 192 45.63 39.08 24.32
CA ALA A 192 45.58 40.30 25.13
C ALA A 192 46.95 40.73 25.66
N LYS A 193 47.83 39.77 25.98
CA LYS A 193 49.21 40.08 26.38
C LYS A 193 50.02 40.57 25.19
N MET A 194 49.90 39.96 24.01
CA MET A 194 50.58 40.40 22.78
C MET A 194 50.15 41.82 22.37
N GLN A 195 48.82 42.12 22.44
CA GLN A 195 48.31 43.48 22.19
C GLN A 195 48.81 44.47 23.20
N ALA A 196 48.89 44.09 24.48
CA ALA A 196 49.45 44.94 25.51
C ALA A 196 50.96 45.15 25.34
N ASP A 197 51.71 44.17 24.85
CA ASP A 197 53.15 44.34 24.56
C ASP A 197 53.37 45.18 23.30
N GLU A 198 52.52 45.03 22.24
CA GLU A 198 52.57 45.92 21.05
C GLU A 198 52.17 47.34 21.37
N GLU A 199 51.19 47.64 22.27
CA GLU A 199 50.88 48.95 22.72
C GLU A 199 52.02 49.58 23.62
N SER A 200 52.78 48.71 24.31
CA SER A 200 53.92 49.17 25.11
C SER A 200 55.16 49.52 24.27
N GLU A 201 55.38 48.83 23.13
CA GLU A 201 56.44 49.15 22.17
C GLU A 201 56.09 50.31 21.26
N GLY A 202 54.78 50.49 20.90
CA GLY A 202 54.31 51.68 20.12
C GLY A 202 54.32 53.00 20.85
N SER A 203 54.52 53.03 22.18
CA SER A 203 54.52 54.30 23.01
C SER A 203 55.88 54.96 23.10
N LEU A 204 56.95 54.45 22.50
CA LEU A 204 58.33 55.04 22.57
C LEU A 204 58.76 55.79 21.33
N GLU A 205 58.00 55.86 20.28
CA GLU A 205 58.31 56.70 19.10
C GLU A 205 57.08 57.50 18.67
N ASN A 206 56.76 58.63 19.30
CA ASN A 206 56.27 59.83 18.65
C ASN A 206 55.89 60.89 19.66
N ASN A 207 56.92 61.60 20.14
CA ASN A 207 56.73 62.92 20.74
C ASN A 207 57.39 63.97 19.86
N SER A 208 56.63 64.50 18.86
CA SER A 208 56.83 65.91 18.43
C SER A 208 55.77 66.33 17.39
N MET A 209 55.21 67.50 17.70
CA MET A 209 54.56 68.50 16.85
C MET A 209 53.07 68.43 16.51
N SER A 210 52.26 69.01 17.34
CA SER A 210 51.48 70.25 17.18
C SER A 210 50.66 70.37 15.85
N GLY A 211 49.38 70.68 16.01
CA GLY A 211 48.60 71.42 15.03
C GLY A 211 47.10 71.27 15.20
N GLN A 212 46.49 72.23 15.91
CA GLN A 212 45.06 72.50 16.00
C GLN A 212 44.31 72.37 14.65
N SER A 213 43.13 71.82 14.65
CA SER A 213 41.91 72.62 14.35
C SER A 213 40.66 71.79 14.61
N ASN A 214 39.73 72.39 15.34
CA ASN A 214 38.34 72.11 15.53
C ASN A 214 37.65 71.97 14.17
N GLU A 215 36.63 71.15 14.14
CA GLU A 215 35.27 71.49 13.69
C GLU A 215 34.37 70.29 13.82
N GLU A 216 33.42 70.32 14.75
CA GLU A 216 32.10 69.72 14.54
C GLU A 216 31.39 70.54 13.49
N PRO A 217 30.50 69.99 12.68
CA PRO A 217 29.09 70.09 13.03
C PRO A 217 28.17 68.95 12.56
N SER A 218 27.17 68.80 13.31
CA SER A 218 25.73 69.02 13.08
C SER A 218 24.97 67.94 12.30
N MET A 219 23.99 67.47 13.05
CA MET A 219 22.79 66.82 12.61
C MET A 219 22.11 67.50 11.42
N GLU A 220 21.59 66.73 10.49
CA GLU A 220 20.32 67.01 9.81
C GLU A 220 19.53 65.75 9.72
N GLU A 221 18.33 65.78 10.28
CA GLU A 221 17.22 64.87 10.07
C GLU A 221 16.68 65.05 8.67
N ASP A 222 16.37 63.96 7.99
CA ASP A 222 15.29 63.97 7.01
C ASP A 222 14.52 62.63 7.10
N GLU A 223 13.28 62.78 7.52
CA GLU A 223 12.20 61.79 7.40
C GLU A 223 11.88 61.58 5.94
N ASN A 224 11.76 60.30 5.52
CA ASN A 224 10.57 59.85 4.80
C ASN A 224 10.58 58.31 4.65
N GLY A 225 9.49 57.77 5.09
CA GLY A 225 9.16 56.39 5.16
C GLY A 225 8.97 55.70 3.83
N GLU A 226 8.98 54.41 3.91
CA GLU A 226 7.98 53.52 3.29
C GLU A 226 8.20 52.09 3.78
N ASP A 227 7.10 51.52 4.16
CA ASP A 227 6.81 50.19 4.63
C ASP A 227 7.64 49.08 3.97
N GLY A 228 8.30 48.27 4.81
CA GLY A 228 8.77 46.94 4.50
C GLY A 228 8.28 46.00 5.59
N GLU A 229 7.23 45.26 5.32
CA GLU A 229 6.65 44.25 6.21
C GLU A 229 7.68 43.20 6.58
N GLU A 230 8.05 43.14 7.84
CA GLU A 230 8.67 41.96 8.44
C GLU A 230 7.61 40.88 8.56
N GLN A 231 7.67 39.86 7.72
CA GLN A 231 6.92 38.63 7.93
C GLN A 231 7.60 37.82 9.03
N GLU A 232 7.08 37.94 10.23
CA GLU A 232 7.28 36.98 11.31
C GLU A 232 6.63 35.68 10.88
N MET A 233 7.43 34.65 10.55
CA MET A 233 6.95 33.28 10.44
C MET A 233 6.71 32.75 11.85
N GLU A 234 5.44 32.78 12.27
CA GLU A 234 4.96 32.00 13.41
C GLU A 234 5.12 30.53 13.14
N VAL A 235 6.09 29.89 13.77
CA VAL A 235 6.22 28.42 13.85
C VAL A 235 5.14 27.91 14.79
N THR A 236 4.07 27.37 14.22
CA THR A 236 3.06 26.63 14.99
C THR A 236 3.68 25.35 15.54
N GLN A 237 3.91 25.32 16.83
CA GLN A 237 4.23 24.12 17.61
C GLN A 237 3.07 23.13 17.52
N SER A 238 3.20 22.11 16.67
CA SER A 238 2.50 20.86 16.90
C SER A 238 3.46 19.93 17.65
N GLY A 239 3.09 19.60 18.88
CA GLY A 239 3.90 18.80 19.78
C GLY A 239 4.20 17.39 19.24
N GLY A 240 5.37 17.24 18.67
CA GLY A 240 6.03 15.99 18.36
C GLY A 240 7.51 16.25 18.52
N SER A 241 8.14 15.58 19.46
CA SER A 241 9.57 15.65 19.68
C SER A 241 10.28 15.18 18.39
N ASN A 242 10.82 16.13 17.65
CA ASN A 242 11.63 15.84 16.46
C ASN A 242 13.10 15.82 16.90
N THR A 243 13.66 14.65 17.06
CA THR A 243 15.13 14.53 17.07
C THR A 243 15.61 14.73 15.64
N THR A 244 16.10 15.90 15.35
CA THR A 244 16.81 16.23 14.12
C THR A 244 18.18 15.55 14.17
N SER A 245 18.70 15.08 13.05
CA SER A 245 20.10 14.71 12.95
C SER A 245 20.98 15.98 12.97
N GLY A 246 21.27 16.40 14.09
CA GLY A 246 21.80 17.64 14.59
C GLY A 246 20.90 18.00 15.74
N ILE A 247 21.33 17.71 16.94
CA ILE A 247 20.60 18.01 18.16
C ILE A 247 20.43 19.55 18.20
N GLN A 248 19.21 20.07 17.98
CA GLN A 248 18.92 21.49 18.21
C GLN A 248 18.92 21.73 19.71
N GLY A 249 20.04 22.13 20.23
CA GLY A 249 20.19 22.63 21.61
C GLY A 249 19.67 24.06 21.72
N GLY A 250 19.05 24.34 22.85
CA GLY A 250 18.48 25.63 23.17
C GLY A 250 19.52 26.79 23.16
N GLU A 251 18.98 27.98 23.03
CA GLU A 251 19.68 29.24 22.94
C GLU A 251 20.70 29.47 24.09
N GLU A 252 21.87 30.01 23.72
CA GLU A 252 22.90 30.59 24.58
C GLU A 252 23.69 29.70 25.55
N CYS A 253 24.52 28.80 25.00
CA CYS A 253 25.77 28.49 25.67
C CYS A 253 26.94 29.03 24.85
N GLY A 254 27.52 30.17 25.30
CA GLY A 254 28.33 31.01 24.47
C GLY A 254 29.63 30.43 23.90
N GLU A 255 29.95 30.86 22.70
CA GLU A 255 31.27 31.01 22.06
C GLU A 255 32.09 29.76 21.70
N ILE A 256 31.72 28.52 22.02
CA ILE A 256 32.49 27.31 21.62
C ILE A 256 31.63 26.37 20.86
N GLU A 257 31.54 26.54 19.55
CA GLU A 257 30.92 25.66 18.61
C GLU A 257 31.96 24.93 17.76
N ALA A 258 31.61 23.79 17.21
CA ALA A 258 32.48 23.04 16.32
C ALA A 258 32.19 23.43 14.85
N GLU A 259 33.13 24.08 14.19
CA GLU A 259 33.03 24.54 12.80
C GLU A 259 32.80 23.35 11.81
N THR A 260 33.35 22.21 12.13
CA THR A 260 33.23 21.02 11.26
C THR A 260 31.84 20.37 11.28
N ASP A 261 31.08 20.51 12.37
CA ASP A 261 29.71 20.03 12.49
C ASP A 261 28.76 20.92 11.67
N GLU A 262 28.94 22.24 11.76
CA GLU A 262 28.20 23.20 10.94
C GLU A 262 28.52 23.03 9.45
N THR A 263 29.80 22.92 9.09
CA THR A 263 30.25 22.67 7.70
C THR A 263 29.67 21.37 7.17
N PHE A 264 29.60 20.31 7.96
CA PHE A 264 28.99 19.04 7.59
C PHE A 264 27.49 19.19 7.29
N THR A 265 26.78 19.88 8.16
CA THR A 265 25.33 20.16 8.00
C THR A 265 25.07 20.99 6.75
N ASP A 266 25.83 22.04 6.50
CA ASP A 266 25.67 22.90 5.32
C ASP A 266 25.98 22.15 4.03
N SER A 267 27.04 21.34 4.03
CA SER A 267 27.37 20.50 2.86
C SER A 267 26.32 19.43 2.59
N LEU A 268 25.65 18.87 3.63
CA LEU A 268 24.49 18.00 3.47
C LEU A 268 23.31 18.71 2.82
N ARG A 269 23.07 19.98 3.15
CA ARG A 269 22.03 20.80 2.51
C ARG A 269 22.32 21.01 1.02
N GLU A 270 23.58 21.22 0.64
CA GLU A 270 24.01 21.34 -0.76
C GLU A 270 23.74 20.03 -1.58
N LEU A 271 23.79 18.87 -0.94
CA LEU A 271 23.44 17.60 -1.56
C LEU A 271 21.92 17.39 -1.70
N SER A 272 21.12 18.07 -0.89
CA SER A 272 19.66 17.95 -0.88
C SER A 272 19.02 18.76 -2.00
N ASN A 273 17.94 18.24 -2.58
CA ASN A 273 17.16 18.94 -3.59
C ASN A 273 15.92 19.55 -2.95
N THR A 274 16.06 20.80 -2.48
CA THR A 274 14.96 21.56 -1.84
C THR A 274 13.93 22.14 -2.81
N ASN A 275 14.21 22.08 -4.13
CA ASN A 275 13.30 22.57 -5.17
C ASN A 275 12.34 21.48 -5.70
N SER A 276 12.34 20.28 -5.13
CA SER A 276 11.39 19.24 -5.52
C SER A 276 9.99 19.54 -4.97
N ASN A 277 8.96 19.22 -5.76
CA ASN A 277 7.57 19.33 -5.30
C ASN A 277 7.36 18.49 -4.03
N GLU A 278 6.56 19.02 -3.09
CA GLU A 278 6.25 18.35 -1.82
C GLU A 278 5.81 16.90 -2.04
N THR A 279 6.48 15.94 -1.41
CA THR A 279 6.19 14.51 -1.52
C THR A 279 5.18 14.10 -0.45
N HIS A 280 4.12 13.43 -0.86
CA HIS A 280 3.06 12.96 0.04
C HIS A 280 3.05 11.44 0.16
N TYR A 281 3.27 10.93 1.38
CA TYR A 281 3.10 9.51 1.70
C TYR A 281 1.69 9.26 2.22
N ILE A 282 0.89 8.58 1.40
CA ILE A 282 -0.53 8.34 1.65
C ILE A 282 -0.70 6.93 2.20
N GLU A 283 -1.46 6.78 3.26
CA GLU A 283 -1.69 5.51 3.94
C GLU A 283 -3.07 4.93 3.64
N LEU A 284 -3.17 3.62 3.80
CA LEU A 284 -4.46 2.95 3.79
C LEU A 284 -5.26 3.33 5.05
N PRO A 285 -6.52 3.74 4.92
CA PRO A 285 -7.35 4.06 6.07
C PRO A 285 -7.70 2.80 6.86
N GLU A 286 -7.82 2.93 8.17
CA GLU A 286 -8.45 1.91 9.00
C GLU A 286 -9.97 1.97 8.80
N VAL A 287 -10.53 0.91 8.22
CA VAL A 287 -11.94 0.86 7.85
C VAL A 287 -12.75 0.10 8.89
N ASN A 288 -13.81 0.70 9.40
CA ASN A 288 -14.78 -0.03 10.21
C ASN A 288 -15.75 -0.80 9.28
N LEU A 289 -15.45 -2.07 9.01
CA LEU A 289 -16.23 -2.91 8.10
C LEU A 289 -17.72 -2.94 8.41
N LYS A 290 -18.11 -2.85 9.68
CA LYS A 290 -19.53 -2.86 10.09
C LYS A 290 -20.32 -1.64 9.57
N GLN A 291 -19.64 -0.55 9.25
CA GLN A 291 -20.26 0.62 8.66
C GLN A 291 -20.47 0.46 7.15
N PHE A 292 -19.59 -0.26 6.47
CA PHE A 292 -19.58 -0.36 5.00
C PHE A 292 -20.23 -1.63 4.48
N ILE A 293 -20.16 -2.75 5.20
CA ILE A 293 -20.79 -4.00 4.79
C ILE A 293 -22.26 -3.98 5.18
N ILE A 294 -23.11 -4.13 4.18
CA ILE A 294 -24.55 -4.32 4.38
C ILE A 294 -24.83 -5.81 4.51
N ASP A 295 -25.49 -6.16 5.61
CA ASP A 295 -25.80 -7.56 5.93
C ASP A 295 -26.69 -8.22 4.88
N ASN A 296 -26.41 -9.49 4.61
CA ASN A 296 -27.13 -10.29 3.63
C ASN A 296 -28.64 -10.37 3.89
N GLU A 297 -29.05 -10.64 5.14
CA GLU A 297 -30.47 -10.75 5.49
C GLU A 297 -31.18 -9.43 5.30
N LYS A 298 -30.55 -8.31 5.69
CA LYS A 298 -31.10 -6.97 5.52
C LYS A 298 -31.39 -6.66 4.04
N ILE A 299 -30.42 -6.88 3.16
CA ILE A 299 -30.53 -6.61 1.72
C ILE A 299 -31.74 -7.35 1.14
N HIS A 300 -31.82 -8.64 1.41
CA HIS A 300 -32.89 -9.47 0.85
C HIS A 300 -34.26 -9.19 1.47
N ASN A 301 -34.33 -8.83 2.75
CA ASN A 301 -35.57 -8.41 3.41
C ASN A 301 -36.07 -7.08 2.86
N ASP A 302 -35.19 -6.11 2.66
CA ASP A 302 -35.54 -4.81 2.07
C ASP A 302 -36.13 -5.01 0.66
N MET A 303 -35.46 -5.82 -0.20
CA MET A 303 -35.96 -6.17 -1.55
C MET A 303 -37.33 -6.82 -1.50
N VAL A 304 -37.51 -7.84 -0.64
CA VAL A 304 -38.78 -8.59 -0.54
C VAL A 304 -39.89 -7.69 -0.07
N THR A 305 -39.65 -6.86 0.94
CA THR A 305 -40.63 -5.94 1.51
C THR A 305 -41.16 -4.96 0.45
N GLU A 306 -40.28 -4.37 -0.35
CA GLU A 306 -40.68 -3.45 -1.40
C GLU A 306 -41.44 -4.17 -2.52
N TRP A 307 -41.00 -5.35 -2.95
CA TRP A 307 -41.68 -6.13 -3.99
C TRP A 307 -43.04 -6.70 -3.54
N GLU A 308 -43.21 -7.09 -2.28
CA GLU A 308 -44.50 -7.47 -1.72
C GLU A 308 -45.47 -6.30 -1.72
N GLY A 309 -44.99 -5.11 -1.39
CA GLY A 309 -45.75 -3.88 -1.49
C GLY A 309 -46.20 -3.56 -2.91
N GLU A 310 -45.31 -3.75 -3.88
CA GLU A 310 -45.59 -3.56 -5.30
C GLU A 310 -46.57 -4.60 -5.86
N GLU A 311 -46.36 -5.87 -5.54
CA GLU A 311 -47.27 -6.95 -5.94
C GLU A 311 -48.68 -6.72 -5.39
N LYS A 312 -48.80 -6.30 -4.14
CA LYS A 312 -50.10 -5.94 -3.53
C LYS A 312 -50.77 -4.81 -4.29
N LYS A 313 -50.05 -3.75 -4.64
CA LYS A 313 -50.56 -2.62 -5.42
C LYS A 313 -51.05 -3.06 -6.81
N TRP A 314 -50.28 -3.87 -7.54
CA TRP A 314 -50.70 -4.42 -8.83
C TRP A 314 -51.95 -5.26 -8.71
N LYS A 315 -52.06 -6.08 -7.68
CA LYS A 315 -53.20 -6.92 -7.42
C LYS A 315 -54.45 -6.10 -7.10
N GLU A 316 -54.36 -5.08 -6.27
CA GLU A 316 -55.45 -4.18 -5.93
C GLU A 316 -55.94 -3.41 -7.17
N GLU A 317 -55.01 -2.81 -7.95
CA GLU A 317 -55.36 -2.12 -9.20
C GLU A 317 -56.00 -3.06 -10.24
N TYR A 318 -55.50 -4.27 -10.37
CA TYR A 318 -56.08 -5.26 -11.29
C TYR A 318 -57.49 -5.64 -10.89
N LEU A 319 -57.74 -5.94 -9.62
CA LEU A 319 -59.08 -6.31 -9.13
C LEU A 319 -60.08 -5.16 -9.28
N GLU A 320 -59.67 -3.92 -9.03
CA GLU A 320 -60.50 -2.75 -9.26
C GLU A 320 -60.87 -2.55 -10.73
N ARG A 321 -59.89 -2.73 -11.63
CA ARG A 321 -60.11 -2.63 -13.09
C ARG A 321 -60.99 -3.79 -13.60
N LEU A 322 -60.78 -5.01 -13.08
CA LEU A 322 -61.61 -6.17 -13.41
C LEU A 322 -63.08 -6.00 -13.01
N ALA A 323 -63.32 -5.39 -11.83
CA ALA A 323 -64.68 -5.07 -11.37
C ALA A 323 -65.39 -4.07 -12.29
N LYS A 324 -64.65 -3.13 -12.91
CA LYS A 324 -65.19 -2.12 -13.85
C LYS A 324 -65.33 -2.68 -15.28
N ASN A 325 -64.46 -3.58 -15.71
CA ASN A 325 -64.44 -4.17 -17.04
C ASN A 325 -63.94 -5.60 -17.03
N PRO A 326 -64.85 -6.61 -17.12
CA PRO A 326 -64.45 -8.01 -17.14
C PRO A 326 -63.53 -8.44 -18.29
N ASN A 327 -63.50 -7.71 -19.40
CA ASN A 327 -62.61 -7.98 -20.52
C ASN A 327 -61.16 -7.59 -20.29
N ILE A 328 -60.83 -6.93 -19.17
CA ILE A 328 -59.46 -6.54 -18.85
C ILE A 328 -58.54 -7.75 -18.70
N ALA A 329 -59.06 -8.93 -18.33
CA ALA A 329 -58.30 -10.16 -18.25
C ALA A 329 -57.63 -10.52 -19.59
N LYS A 330 -58.37 -10.35 -20.71
CA LYS A 330 -57.85 -10.62 -22.06
C LYS A 330 -56.73 -9.63 -22.45
N PHE A 331 -56.81 -8.40 -21.95
CA PHE A 331 -55.72 -7.39 -22.18
C PHE A 331 -54.41 -7.85 -21.56
N TYR A 332 -54.45 -8.47 -20.40
CA TYR A 332 -53.23 -8.95 -19.75
C TYR A 332 -52.75 -10.30 -20.29
N GLU A 333 -53.54 -11.08 -21.05
CA GLU A 333 -53.09 -12.27 -21.77
C GLU A 333 -52.13 -11.92 -22.89
N ASP A 334 -52.20 -10.73 -23.49
CA ASP A 334 -51.30 -10.22 -24.50
C ASP A 334 -50.79 -8.81 -24.17
N PHE A 335 -50.28 -8.64 -22.98
CA PHE A 335 -49.75 -7.36 -22.51
C PHE A 335 -48.34 -7.13 -23.08
N ARG A 336 -48.21 -6.15 -23.98
CA ARG A 336 -46.94 -5.86 -24.67
C ARG A 336 -46.33 -7.07 -25.38
N GLY A 337 -47.14 -7.97 -25.93
CA GLY A 337 -46.70 -9.17 -26.64
C GLY A 337 -46.28 -10.34 -25.72
N HIS A 338 -46.55 -10.26 -24.45
CA HIS A 338 -46.27 -11.30 -23.47
C HIS A 338 -47.41 -11.58 -22.53
N LYS A 339 -47.55 -12.86 -22.13
CA LYS A 339 -48.54 -13.24 -21.13
C LYS A 339 -48.13 -12.73 -19.77
N PHE A 340 -48.88 -11.72 -19.25
CA PHE A 340 -48.61 -11.11 -17.95
C PHE A 340 -49.68 -11.48 -16.93
N ASN A 341 -49.27 -11.87 -15.72
CA ASN A 341 -50.17 -12.19 -14.63
C ASN A 341 -50.12 -11.09 -13.55
N PRO A 342 -51.14 -10.17 -13.49
CA PRO A 342 -51.15 -9.11 -12.50
C PRO A 342 -51.31 -9.58 -11.06
N LEU A 343 -51.71 -10.86 -10.86
CA LEU A 343 -51.82 -11.48 -9.53
C LEU A 343 -50.47 -12.06 -9.04
N ASN A 344 -49.54 -12.24 -9.95
CA ASN A 344 -48.16 -12.69 -9.67
C ASN A 344 -47.21 -12.09 -10.70
N ILE A 345 -46.74 -10.90 -10.44
CA ILE A 345 -45.90 -10.10 -11.35
C ILE A 345 -44.55 -10.77 -11.65
N PHE A 346 -44.10 -11.70 -10.80
CA PHE A 346 -42.81 -12.40 -10.93
C PHE A 346 -42.96 -13.77 -11.61
N GLU A 347 -44.16 -14.25 -11.95
CA GLU A 347 -44.37 -15.61 -12.46
C GLU A 347 -43.46 -15.95 -13.67
N MET A 348 -43.33 -15.05 -14.61
CA MET A 348 -42.51 -15.24 -15.81
C MET A 348 -41.02 -15.34 -15.46
N VAL A 349 -40.52 -14.41 -14.67
CA VAL A 349 -39.09 -14.33 -14.30
C VAL A 349 -38.69 -15.48 -13.39
N ASP A 350 -39.54 -15.86 -12.45
CA ASP A 350 -39.32 -17.02 -11.58
C ASP A 350 -39.34 -18.34 -12.38
N GLY A 351 -40.18 -18.44 -13.42
CA GLY A 351 -40.16 -19.55 -14.38
C GLY A 351 -38.84 -19.62 -15.16
N GLU A 352 -38.35 -18.49 -15.67
CA GLU A 352 -37.04 -18.40 -16.34
C GLU A 352 -35.90 -18.80 -15.39
N PHE A 353 -35.93 -18.36 -14.13
CA PHE A 353 -34.95 -18.77 -13.13
C PHE A 353 -34.97 -20.27 -12.85
N ALA A 354 -36.17 -20.86 -12.71
CA ALA A 354 -36.31 -22.29 -12.49
C ALA A 354 -35.75 -23.13 -13.67
N GLN A 355 -36.00 -22.68 -14.88
CA GLN A 355 -35.45 -23.35 -16.09
C GLN A 355 -33.92 -23.19 -16.12
N PHE A 356 -33.39 -21.96 -15.93
CA PHE A 356 -31.96 -21.70 -15.86
C PHE A 356 -31.27 -22.58 -14.79
N LYS A 357 -31.85 -22.67 -13.60
CA LYS A 357 -31.31 -23.52 -12.53
C LYS A 357 -31.24 -24.99 -12.93
N LYS A 358 -32.29 -25.50 -13.59
CA LYS A 358 -32.32 -26.90 -14.07
C LYS A 358 -31.20 -27.17 -15.06
N ASP A 359 -30.96 -26.27 -16.00
CA ASP A 359 -29.92 -26.43 -17.03
C ASP A 359 -28.53 -26.24 -16.44
N ALA A 360 -28.34 -25.27 -15.57
CA ALA A 360 -27.07 -25.02 -14.87
C ALA A 360 -26.61 -26.19 -13.98
N GLN A 361 -27.55 -26.97 -13.40
CA GLN A 361 -27.19 -28.11 -12.56
C GLN A 361 -26.37 -29.18 -13.33
N LYS A 362 -26.60 -29.35 -14.62
CA LYS A 362 -25.85 -30.28 -15.46
C LYS A 362 -24.39 -29.84 -15.60
N GLU A 363 -24.17 -28.54 -15.85
CA GLU A 363 -22.82 -27.94 -15.96
C GLU A 363 -22.09 -28.00 -14.62
N VAL A 364 -22.75 -27.62 -13.55
CA VAL A 364 -22.20 -27.66 -12.19
C VAL A 364 -21.80 -29.07 -11.77
N ASN A 365 -22.63 -30.11 -12.07
CA ASN A 365 -22.29 -31.51 -11.77
C ASN A 365 -21.03 -31.96 -12.51
N TYR A 366 -20.83 -31.49 -13.73
CA TYR A 366 -19.62 -31.79 -14.49
C TYR A 366 -18.38 -31.13 -13.83
N LEU A 367 -18.48 -29.85 -13.46
CA LEU A 367 -17.41 -29.11 -12.76
C LEU A 367 -17.01 -29.79 -11.45
N VAL A 368 -17.99 -30.21 -10.64
CA VAL A 368 -17.77 -30.98 -9.41
C VAL A 368 -16.97 -32.25 -9.69
N LYS A 369 -17.38 -33.05 -10.68
CA LYS A 369 -16.65 -34.26 -11.03
C LYS A 369 -15.21 -33.99 -11.50
N GLU A 370 -15.00 -32.97 -12.30
CA GLU A 370 -13.66 -32.59 -12.75
C GLU A 370 -12.79 -32.13 -11.58
N PHE A 371 -13.34 -31.32 -10.67
CA PHE A 371 -12.67 -30.88 -9.46
C PHE A 371 -12.29 -32.05 -8.55
N GLU A 372 -13.23 -32.98 -8.26
CA GLU A 372 -12.95 -34.16 -7.44
C GLU A 372 -11.87 -35.04 -8.06
N CYS A 373 -11.88 -35.19 -9.39
CA CYS A 373 -10.84 -35.93 -10.10
C CYS A 373 -9.47 -35.27 -9.96
N LYS A 374 -9.39 -33.94 -10.10
CA LYS A 374 -8.14 -33.18 -9.92
C LYS A 374 -7.67 -33.21 -8.48
N LYS A 375 -8.59 -33.01 -7.51
CA LYS A 375 -8.29 -33.08 -6.06
C LYS A 375 -7.74 -34.48 -5.70
N SER A 376 -8.33 -35.54 -6.20
CA SER A 376 -7.87 -36.92 -5.98
C SER A 376 -6.50 -37.15 -6.63
N ALA A 377 -6.28 -36.66 -7.85
CA ALA A 377 -4.97 -36.75 -8.52
C ALA A 377 -3.89 -35.99 -7.80
N ALA A 378 -4.18 -34.78 -7.32
CA ALA A 378 -3.24 -33.96 -6.54
C ALA A 378 -2.95 -34.60 -5.16
N ALA A 379 -3.94 -35.18 -4.50
CA ALA A 379 -3.75 -35.93 -3.26
C ALA A 379 -2.87 -37.15 -3.49
N TYR A 380 -3.09 -37.91 -4.58
CA TYR A 380 -2.25 -39.05 -4.92
C TYR A 380 -0.80 -38.62 -5.26
N ALA A 381 -0.61 -37.51 -5.95
CA ALA A 381 0.72 -36.98 -6.26
C ALA A 381 1.49 -36.54 -5.01
N ARG A 382 0.78 -36.12 -3.96
CA ARG A 382 1.37 -35.75 -2.66
C ARG A 382 1.52 -36.93 -1.69
N ALA A 383 0.98 -38.10 -2.04
CA ALA A 383 1.07 -39.27 -1.20
C ALA A 383 2.53 -39.71 -1.05
N THR A 384 2.99 -39.77 0.18
CA THR A 384 4.31 -40.28 0.54
C THR A 384 4.19 -41.66 1.15
N THR A 385 5.10 -42.56 0.79
CA THR A 385 5.20 -43.85 1.45
C THR A 385 6.06 -43.75 2.71
N SER A 386 5.48 -44.03 3.86
CA SER A 386 6.20 -44.15 5.11
C SER A 386 6.29 -45.60 5.59
N ARG A 387 7.37 -45.92 6.28
CA ARG A 387 7.53 -47.24 6.89
C ARG A 387 6.73 -47.26 8.19
N THR A 388 5.93 -48.37 8.40
CA THR A 388 5.04 -48.47 9.58
C THR A 388 5.74 -48.93 10.85
N GLY A 389 7.00 -49.36 10.76
CA GLY A 389 7.68 -50.05 11.86
C GLY A 389 7.22 -51.50 12.06
N ILE A 390 6.19 -51.97 11.33
CA ILE A 390 5.70 -53.36 11.40
C ILE A 390 6.40 -54.15 10.29
N LEU A 391 7.01 -55.30 10.66
CA LEU A 391 7.67 -56.21 9.72
C LEU A 391 6.66 -56.79 8.71
N ASP A 392 7.04 -56.78 7.45
CA ASP A 392 6.27 -57.43 6.39
C ASP A 392 6.72 -58.92 6.29
N THR A 393 5.91 -59.79 6.84
CA THR A 393 6.20 -61.26 6.86
C THR A 393 6.32 -61.85 5.47
N THR A 394 5.76 -61.20 4.45
CA THR A 394 5.80 -61.76 3.06
C THR A 394 7.18 -61.54 2.40
N VAL A 395 7.92 -60.50 2.82
CA VAL A 395 9.27 -60.17 2.31
C VAL A 395 10.36 -60.48 3.35
N LEU A 396 10.00 -60.94 4.52
CA LEU A 396 10.95 -61.21 5.62
C LEU A 396 12.05 -62.23 5.23
N HIS A 397 11.74 -63.16 4.35
CA HIS A 397 12.71 -64.15 3.87
C HIS A 397 13.85 -63.56 3.05
N THR A 398 13.69 -62.31 2.56
CA THR A 398 14.68 -61.60 1.77
C THR A 398 15.65 -60.75 2.63
N TYR A 399 15.63 -60.87 3.96
CA TYR A 399 16.34 -60.01 4.91
C TYR A 399 17.86 -59.88 4.66
N LYS A 400 18.48 -60.86 3.95
CA LYS A 400 19.91 -60.82 3.61
C LYS A 400 20.26 -59.89 2.49
N PHE A 401 19.30 -59.48 1.66
CA PHE A 401 19.56 -58.67 0.43
C PHE A 401 18.61 -57.50 0.28
N ASN A 402 17.60 -57.38 1.17
CA ASN A 402 16.59 -56.33 1.09
C ASN A 402 16.53 -55.59 2.44
N GLU A 403 16.81 -54.32 2.46
CA GLU A 403 16.72 -53.47 3.64
C GLU A 403 15.28 -53.01 3.92
N ASP A 404 14.36 -53.20 2.97
CA ASP A 404 12.96 -52.74 3.03
C ASP A 404 12.06 -53.86 3.55
N LEU A 405 12.21 -54.23 4.81
CA LEU A 405 11.49 -55.31 5.47
C LEU A 405 10.21 -54.89 6.21
N PHE A 406 9.90 -53.61 6.19
CA PHE A 406 8.74 -53.04 6.88
C PHE A 406 7.58 -52.80 5.93
N LYS A 407 6.37 -53.02 6.43
CA LYS A 407 5.14 -52.65 5.70
C LYS A 407 5.15 -51.15 5.46
N LYS A 408 4.83 -50.75 4.23
CA LYS A 408 4.70 -49.36 3.81
C LYS A 408 3.24 -48.95 3.85
N VAL A 409 2.98 -47.75 4.40
CA VAL A 409 1.66 -47.12 4.36
C VAL A 409 1.78 -45.85 3.54
N SER A 410 0.86 -45.67 2.59
CA SER A 410 0.74 -44.38 1.90
C SER A 410 0.04 -43.37 2.83
N VAL A 411 0.76 -42.38 3.27
CA VAL A 411 0.21 -41.25 4.01
C VAL A 411 -0.13 -40.17 3.00
N ILE A 412 -1.41 -39.83 2.91
CA ILE A 412 -1.90 -38.73 2.09
C ILE A 412 -1.98 -37.51 3.04
N PRO A 413 -1.13 -36.50 2.88
CA PRO A 413 -1.25 -35.28 3.69
C PRO A 413 -2.57 -34.59 3.38
N ASP A 414 -3.17 -33.97 4.39
CA ASP A 414 -4.38 -33.19 4.24
C ASP A 414 -4.20 -32.12 3.17
N GLY A 415 -5.22 -31.96 2.32
CA GLY A 415 -5.22 -30.94 1.31
C GLY A 415 -5.42 -29.56 1.96
N LYS A 416 -4.84 -28.52 1.37
CA LYS A 416 -5.10 -27.14 1.79
C LYS A 416 -6.59 -26.80 1.67
N ASN A 417 -7.14 -26.19 2.70
CA ASN A 417 -8.53 -25.71 2.66
C ASN A 417 -8.60 -24.39 1.87
N HIS A 418 -9.54 -24.34 0.93
CA HIS A 418 -9.73 -23.18 0.05
C HIS A 418 -11.04 -22.46 0.36
N GLY A 419 -11.05 -21.12 0.22
CA GLY A 419 -12.24 -20.30 0.25
C GLY A 419 -12.30 -19.34 -0.93
N LEU A 420 -13.49 -18.86 -1.26
CA LEU A 420 -13.70 -17.92 -2.36
C LEU A 420 -14.39 -16.64 -1.88
N ILE A 421 -13.86 -15.50 -2.32
CA ILE A 421 -14.52 -14.21 -2.20
C ILE A 421 -14.79 -13.69 -3.61
N PHE A 422 -16.03 -13.29 -3.87
CA PHE A 422 -16.42 -12.66 -5.11
C PHE A 422 -16.72 -11.19 -4.87
N LEU A 423 -16.09 -10.30 -5.64
CA LEU A 423 -16.42 -8.89 -5.73
C LEU A 423 -17.13 -8.64 -7.05
N LEU A 424 -18.38 -8.23 -6.99
CA LEU A 424 -19.22 -7.96 -8.15
C LEU A 424 -19.37 -6.46 -8.34
N ASP A 425 -19.12 -6.02 -9.55
CA ASP A 425 -19.36 -4.66 -9.97
C ASP A 425 -20.85 -4.37 -10.11
N TRP A 426 -21.33 -3.35 -9.37
CA TRP A 426 -22.72 -2.91 -9.40
C TRP A 426 -22.86 -1.55 -10.05
N SER A 427 -22.09 -1.32 -11.13
CA SER A 427 -22.02 -0.06 -11.88
C SER A 427 -23.03 0.00 -13.04
N GLY A 428 -23.29 1.22 -13.52
CA GLY A 428 -24.22 1.46 -14.63
C GLY A 428 -23.76 0.82 -15.94
N SER A 429 -22.46 0.69 -16.18
CA SER A 429 -21.88 0.04 -17.36
C SER A 429 -22.20 -1.45 -17.44
N MET A 430 -22.35 -2.10 -16.28
CA MET A 430 -22.70 -3.52 -16.18
C MET A 430 -24.12 -3.85 -16.69
N GLN A 431 -25.00 -2.88 -16.93
CA GLN A 431 -26.40 -3.09 -17.30
C GLN A 431 -26.59 -4.14 -18.40
N ASN A 432 -25.82 -4.03 -19.47
CA ASN A 432 -25.96 -4.91 -20.65
C ASN A 432 -25.35 -6.31 -20.47
N VAL A 433 -24.53 -6.52 -19.45
CA VAL A 433 -23.82 -7.78 -19.17
C VAL A 433 -24.21 -8.40 -17.84
N MET A 434 -25.00 -7.68 -17.02
CA MET A 434 -25.38 -8.08 -15.66
C MET A 434 -26.04 -9.47 -15.62
N MET A 435 -26.99 -9.74 -16.50
CA MET A 435 -27.69 -11.02 -16.54
C MET A 435 -26.73 -12.19 -16.78
N ASP A 436 -25.80 -12.05 -17.71
CA ASP A 436 -24.82 -13.09 -18.02
C ASP A 436 -23.81 -13.26 -16.91
N THR A 437 -23.37 -12.16 -16.29
CA THR A 437 -22.47 -12.15 -15.13
C THR A 437 -23.11 -12.88 -13.94
N ILE A 438 -24.36 -12.59 -13.63
CA ILE A 438 -25.10 -13.25 -12.54
C ILE A 438 -25.28 -14.75 -12.82
N LYS A 439 -25.58 -15.15 -14.07
CA LYS A 439 -25.65 -16.57 -14.44
C LYS A 439 -24.32 -17.30 -14.19
N GLN A 440 -23.19 -16.68 -14.55
CA GLN A 440 -21.86 -17.26 -14.29
C GLN A 440 -21.54 -17.33 -12.79
N LEU A 441 -21.82 -16.26 -12.06
CA LEU A 441 -21.67 -16.23 -10.61
C LEU A 441 -22.47 -17.36 -9.95
N PHE A 442 -23.71 -17.59 -10.37
CA PHE A 442 -24.55 -18.64 -9.82
C PHE A 442 -24.00 -20.05 -10.08
N ASN A 443 -23.42 -20.28 -11.26
CA ASN A 443 -22.75 -21.55 -11.56
C ASN A 443 -21.58 -21.80 -10.58
N LEU A 444 -20.78 -20.78 -10.30
CA LEU A 444 -19.66 -20.86 -9.34
C LEU A 444 -20.17 -21.04 -7.90
N VAL A 445 -21.21 -20.32 -7.50
CA VAL A 445 -21.81 -20.44 -6.16
C VAL A 445 -22.39 -21.83 -5.93
N TRP A 446 -23.14 -22.41 -6.90
CA TRP A 446 -23.64 -23.79 -6.80
C TRP A 446 -22.51 -24.82 -6.78
N PHE A 447 -21.44 -24.59 -7.55
CA PHE A 447 -20.23 -25.41 -7.48
C PHE A 447 -19.62 -25.38 -6.09
N CYS A 448 -19.33 -24.19 -5.53
CA CYS A 448 -18.78 -24.03 -4.19
C CYS A 448 -19.65 -24.73 -3.12
N LYS A 449 -20.97 -24.53 -3.19
CA LYS A 449 -21.90 -25.17 -2.25
C LYS A 449 -21.89 -26.69 -2.32
N LYS A 450 -21.76 -27.29 -3.52
CA LYS A 450 -21.68 -28.75 -3.70
C LYS A 450 -20.37 -29.35 -3.22
N VAL A 451 -19.27 -28.60 -3.35
CA VAL A 451 -17.93 -29.05 -2.94
C VAL A 451 -17.61 -28.65 -1.49
N ASN A 452 -18.55 -27.97 -0.82
CA ASN A 452 -18.39 -27.43 0.54
C ASN A 452 -17.21 -26.46 0.68
N ILE A 453 -16.98 -25.62 -0.33
CA ILE A 453 -16.02 -24.53 -0.26
C ILE A 453 -16.73 -23.31 0.32
N PRO A 454 -16.23 -22.72 1.42
CA PRO A 454 -16.76 -21.46 1.96
C PRO A 454 -16.64 -20.34 0.95
N PHE A 455 -17.67 -19.50 0.84
CA PHE A 455 -17.65 -18.35 -0.04
C PHE A 455 -18.46 -17.18 0.52
N GLU A 456 -18.09 -15.97 0.09
CA GLU A 456 -18.83 -14.72 0.28
C GLU A 456 -18.92 -13.99 -1.08
N VAL A 457 -20.07 -13.38 -1.34
CA VAL A 457 -20.30 -12.57 -2.55
C VAL A 457 -20.66 -11.17 -2.14
N TYR A 458 -19.77 -10.24 -2.43
CA TYR A 458 -19.97 -8.82 -2.19
C TYR A 458 -20.21 -8.09 -3.51
N ALA A 459 -21.17 -7.16 -3.54
CA ALA A 459 -21.28 -6.19 -4.63
C ALA A 459 -20.92 -4.80 -4.11
N PHE A 460 -20.07 -4.08 -4.83
CA PHE A 460 -19.69 -2.72 -4.45
C PHE A 460 -20.54 -1.69 -5.17
N THR A 461 -21.03 -0.72 -4.41
CA THR A 461 -21.96 0.32 -4.88
C THR A 461 -21.82 1.60 -4.07
N ASN A 462 -22.35 2.70 -4.60
CA ASN A 462 -22.47 3.99 -3.89
C ASN A 462 -23.92 4.49 -3.84
N THR A 463 -24.91 3.64 -4.06
CA THR A 463 -26.35 4.01 -4.06
C THR A 463 -27.15 3.44 -2.91
N TYR A 464 -26.62 2.48 -2.16
CA TYR A 464 -27.38 1.87 -1.07
C TYR A 464 -27.65 2.91 0.04
N PRO A 465 -28.93 3.09 0.47
CA PRO A 465 -29.25 4.05 1.51
C PRO A 465 -28.57 3.71 2.83
N THR A 466 -27.70 4.58 3.27
CA THR A 466 -27.01 4.43 4.55
C THR A 466 -27.28 5.68 5.39
N PRO A 467 -27.48 5.54 6.71
CA PRO A 467 -27.51 6.69 7.59
C PRO A 467 -26.19 7.47 7.47
N ASN A 468 -26.21 8.76 7.78
CA ASN A 468 -25.02 9.59 7.78
C ASN A 468 -23.90 8.88 8.54
N ARG A 469 -22.84 8.53 7.83
CA ARG A 469 -21.66 7.88 8.39
C ARG A 469 -20.66 8.96 8.77
N GLU A 470 -20.27 8.96 10.01
CA GLU A 470 -19.09 9.70 10.45
C GLU A 470 -17.87 8.81 10.18
N ILE A 471 -17.15 9.10 9.12
CA ILE A 471 -15.89 8.44 8.81
C ILE A 471 -14.77 9.30 9.39
N GLU A 472 -13.97 8.71 10.26
CA GLU A 472 -12.77 9.37 10.78
C GLU A 472 -11.80 9.63 9.62
N GLN A 473 -11.60 10.90 9.30
CA GLN A 473 -10.68 11.33 8.25
C GLN A 473 -9.34 11.69 8.90
N LYS A 474 -8.32 10.88 8.63
CA LYS A 474 -6.96 11.17 9.06
C LYS A 474 -6.19 11.83 7.91
N ASN A 475 -5.35 12.80 8.24
CA ASN A 475 -4.49 13.43 7.25
C ASN A 475 -3.61 12.40 6.54
N LEU A 476 -3.35 12.58 5.25
CA LEU A 476 -2.55 11.69 4.41
C LEU A 476 -3.03 10.23 4.38
N THR A 477 -4.34 10.00 4.42
CA THR A 477 -4.94 8.69 4.20
C THR A 477 -5.83 8.69 2.96
N LEU A 478 -5.98 7.55 2.27
CA LEU A 478 -6.94 7.43 1.19
C LEU A 478 -8.35 7.73 1.70
N HIS A 479 -9.09 8.52 0.94
CA HIS A 479 -10.43 8.95 1.30
C HIS A 479 -11.45 7.85 0.99
N MET A 480 -12.22 7.46 2.00
CA MET A 480 -13.35 6.55 1.85
C MET A 480 -14.64 7.38 1.66
N ASP A 481 -15.31 7.19 0.52
CA ASP A 481 -16.58 7.89 0.27
C ASP A 481 -17.66 7.39 1.24
N SER A 482 -18.39 8.32 1.86
CA SER A 482 -19.48 8.01 2.80
C SER A 482 -20.66 7.29 2.13
N SER A 483 -20.84 7.45 0.83
CA SER A 483 -21.85 6.76 0.03
C SER A 483 -21.47 5.30 -0.32
N PHE A 484 -20.17 4.94 -0.23
CA PHE A 484 -19.69 3.61 -0.55
C PHE A 484 -20.32 2.53 0.34
N SER A 485 -20.71 1.41 -0.26
CA SER A 485 -21.23 0.24 0.45
C SER A 485 -20.81 -1.06 -0.23
N LEU A 486 -20.52 -2.07 0.59
CA LEU A 486 -20.38 -3.46 0.17
C LEU A 486 -21.64 -4.24 0.54
N MET A 487 -22.43 -4.62 -0.45
CA MET A 487 -23.62 -5.44 -0.26
C MET A 487 -23.22 -6.92 -0.22
N ASN A 488 -23.39 -7.60 0.91
CA ASN A 488 -23.23 -9.05 0.98
C ASN A 488 -24.44 -9.74 0.34
N LEU A 489 -24.33 -10.04 -0.96
CA LEU A 489 -25.45 -10.61 -1.72
C LEU A 489 -25.69 -12.08 -1.43
N LEU A 490 -24.63 -12.88 -1.23
CA LEU A 490 -24.72 -14.33 -0.98
C LEU A 490 -23.59 -14.76 -0.05
N THR A 491 -23.89 -15.65 0.88
CA THR A 491 -22.90 -16.24 1.79
C THR A 491 -23.09 -17.76 1.89
N SER A 492 -21.97 -18.46 2.10
CA SER A 492 -21.99 -19.92 2.32
C SER A 492 -22.65 -20.33 3.64
N LYS A 493 -22.81 -19.38 4.59
CA LYS A 493 -23.31 -19.62 5.96
C LYS A 493 -24.82 -19.91 6.00
N ILE A 494 -25.58 -19.47 4.97
CA ILE A 494 -27.04 -19.61 4.92
C ILE A 494 -27.46 -21.01 4.46
N ARG A 495 -28.69 -21.41 4.82
CA ARG A 495 -29.29 -22.67 4.40
C ARG A 495 -29.55 -22.67 2.90
N THR A 496 -29.47 -23.82 2.28
CA THR A 496 -29.69 -24.00 0.83
C THR A 496 -31.05 -23.47 0.34
N LYS A 497 -32.11 -23.58 1.16
CA LYS A 497 -33.43 -23.05 0.81
C LYS A 497 -33.44 -21.55 0.73
N ASP A 498 -32.85 -20.89 1.72
CA ASP A 498 -32.79 -19.42 1.82
C ASP A 498 -31.89 -18.86 0.72
N MET A 499 -30.76 -19.52 0.47
CA MET A 499 -29.86 -19.17 -0.64
C MET A 499 -30.57 -19.22 -2.00
N ASN A 500 -31.42 -20.24 -2.26
CA ASN A 500 -32.19 -20.31 -3.50
C ASN A 500 -33.17 -19.14 -3.64
N THR A 501 -33.77 -18.70 -2.53
CA THR A 501 -34.66 -17.52 -2.51
C THR A 501 -33.86 -16.25 -2.80
N GLN A 502 -32.70 -16.09 -2.18
CA GLN A 502 -31.80 -14.97 -2.41
C GLN A 502 -31.30 -14.91 -3.86
N MET A 503 -30.86 -16.04 -4.43
CA MET A 503 -30.45 -16.13 -5.84
C MET A 503 -31.60 -15.75 -6.78
N ARG A 504 -32.85 -16.17 -6.48
CA ARG A 504 -34.03 -15.77 -7.25
C ARG A 504 -34.24 -14.25 -7.19
N ASN A 505 -34.08 -13.62 -6.02
CA ASN A 505 -34.20 -12.18 -5.87
C ASN A 505 -33.13 -11.45 -6.72
N ILE A 506 -31.89 -11.90 -6.67
CA ILE A 506 -30.80 -11.33 -7.50
C ILE A 506 -31.09 -11.55 -8.99
N PHE A 507 -31.66 -12.70 -9.37
CA PHE A 507 -32.02 -12.97 -10.76
C PHE A 507 -33.14 -12.02 -11.25
N ARG A 508 -34.14 -11.69 -10.39
CA ARG A 508 -35.15 -10.68 -10.67
C ARG A 508 -34.53 -9.32 -10.94
N LEU A 509 -33.54 -8.87 -10.12
CA LEU A 509 -32.81 -7.63 -10.35
C LEU A 509 -32.06 -7.66 -11.69
N ALA A 510 -31.32 -8.73 -11.97
CA ALA A 510 -30.58 -8.86 -13.23
C ALA A 510 -31.53 -8.80 -14.45
N LYS A 511 -32.72 -9.42 -14.33
CA LYS A 511 -33.75 -9.34 -15.38
C LYS A 511 -34.35 -7.95 -15.55
N TYR A 512 -34.55 -7.22 -14.44
CA TYR A 512 -34.98 -5.83 -14.50
C TYR A 512 -34.00 -4.97 -15.32
N PHE A 513 -32.70 -5.11 -15.08
CA PHE A 513 -31.67 -4.36 -15.82
C PHE A 513 -31.58 -4.75 -17.31
N ASP A 514 -31.70 -6.03 -17.63
CA ASP A 514 -31.67 -6.57 -19.00
C ASP A 514 -32.86 -6.05 -19.83
N SER A 515 -34.03 -5.99 -19.23
CA SER A 515 -35.29 -5.61 -19.91
C SER A 515 -35.58 -4.11 -19.92
N ARG A 516 -34.72 -3.29 -19.36
CA ARG A 516 -34.90 -1.82 -19.20
C ARG A 516 -36.23 -1.43 -18.57
N GLY A 517 -36.56 -2.06 -17.49
CA GLY A 517 -37.81 -1.88 -16.76
C GLY A 517 -38.79 -3.02 -17.05
N GLY A 518 -38.79 -4.02 -16.18
CA GLY A 518 -39.76 -5.06 -16.15
C GLY A 518 -41.16 -4.55 -15.68
N TYR A 519 -42.02 -5.47 -15.32
CA TYR A 519 -43.34 -5.14 -14.76
C TYR A 519 -43.26 -4.77 -13.28
N TYR A 520 -42.05 -4.65 -12.72
CA TYR A 520 -41.77 -4.30 -11.32
C TYR A 520 -40.61 -3.30 -11.27
N ASN A 521 -40.51 -2.57 -10.17
CA ASN A 521 -39.46 -1.57 -9.97
C ASN A 521 -38.21 -2.17 -9.35
N CYS A 522 -37.08 -1.49 -9.55
CA CYS A 522 -35.87 -1.76 -8.81
C CYS A 522 -36.04 -1.29 -7.35
N PRO A 523 -35.77 -2.15 -6.36
CA PRO A 523 -35.80 -1.73 -4.97
C PRO A 523 -34.81 -0.59 -4.68
N VAL A 524 -35.14 0.23 -3.69
CA VAL A 524 -34.31 1.38 -3.30
C VAL A 524 -32.90 0.89 -2.93
N GLY A 525 -31.88 1.57 -3.46
CA GLY A 525 -30.48 1.23 -3.22
C GLY A 525 -29.92 0.11 -4.08
N MET A 526 -30.75 -0.59 -4.88
CA MET A 526 -30.29 -1.65 -5.78
C MET A 526 -29.98 -1.14 -7.20
N ASN A 527 -30.13 0.15 -7.46
CA ASN A 527 -29.81 0.73 -8.77
C ASN A 527 -28.33 0.65 -9.07
N LEU A 528 -28.01 0.46 -10.35
CA LEU A 528 -26.64 0.51 -10.84
C LEU A 528 -26.12 1.95 -10.85
N SER A 529 -24.88 2.20 -10.46
CA SER A 529 -24.32 3.54 -10.36
C SER A 529 -22.83 3.61 -10.68
N GLY A 530 -21.99 4.20 -9.83
CA GLY A 530 -20.56 4.33 -10.00
C GLY A 530 -19.80 3.02 -9.73
N THR A 531 -18.47 3.05 -9.95
CA THR A 531 -17.57 1.88 -9.81
C THR A 531 -16.56 2.10 -8.67
N PRO A 532 -16.96 2.04 -7.37
CA PRO A 532 -16.05 2.22 -6.24
C PRO A 532 -15.23 0.95 -5.94
N LEU A 533 -14.49 0.48 -6.94
CA LEU A 533 -13.66 -0.74 -6.82
C LEU A 533 -12.46 -0.51 -5.88
N ASN A 534 -11.87 0.69 -5.90
CA ASN A 534 -10.72 1.01 -5.06
C ASN A 534 -11.08 0.93 -3.57
N GLU A 535 -12.23 1.46 -3.19
CA GLU A 535 -12.76 1.37 -1.82
C GLU A 535 -13.03 -0.09 -1.42
N ALA A 536 -13.52 -0.90 -2.35
CA ALA A 536 -13.70 -2.34 -2.12
C ALA A 536 -12.36 -3.06 -1.90
N MET A 537 -11.31 -2.71 -2.67
CA MET A 537 -9.96 -3.25 -2.48
C MET A 537 -9.38 -2.88 -1.11
N ILE A 538 -9.58 -1.64 -0.65
CA ILE A 538 -9.16 -1.22 0.69
C ILE A 538 -9.84 -2.08 1.76
N CYS A 539 -11.14 -2.34 1.63
CA CYS A 539 -11.87 -3.21 2.57
C CYS A 539 -11.35 -4.65 2.59
N LEU A 540 -10.81 -5.17 1.48
CA LEU A 540 -10.26 -6.53 1.43
C LEU A 540 -9.12 -6.74 2.42
N HIS A 541 -8.33 -5.72 2.77
CA HIS A 541 -7.26 -5.84 3.78
C HIS A 541 -7.75 -6.31 5.15
N GLN A 542 -9.03 -6.10 5.44
CA GLN A 542 -9.65 -6.57 6.68
C GLN A 542 -10.59 -7.77 6.46
N ILE A 543 -11.28 -7.83 5.32
CA ILE A 543 -12.20 -8.93 4.98
C ILE A 543 -11.42 -10.25 4.84
N LEU A 544 -10.28 -10.26 4.15
CA LEU A 544 -9.50 -11.47 3.90
C LEU A 544 -9.04 -12.18 5.18
N PRO A 545 -8.36 -11.50 6.15
CA PRO A 545 -7.96 -12.14 7.39
C PRO A 545 -9.13 -12.62 8.22
N GLN A 546 -10.23 -11.84 8.24
CA GLN A 546 -11.44 -12.23 8.97
C GLN A 546 -12.06 -13.48 8.37
N PHE A 547 -12.22 -13.54 7.03
CA PHE A 547 -12.76 -14.68 6.32
C PHE A 547 -11.91 -15.93 6.49
N GLN A 548 -10.58 -15.81 6.40
CA GLN A 548 -9.63 -16.90 6.65
C GLN A 548 -9.77 -17.45 8.06
N LYS A 549 -9.80 -16.57 9.05
CA LYS A 549 -9.90 -16.95 10.48
C LYS A 549 -11.23 -17.63 10.81
N GLU A 550 -12.35 -17.07 10.31
CA GLU A 550 -13.69 -17.59 10.59
C GLU A 550 -13.93 -18.98 9.99
N ASN A 551 -13.32 -19.29 8.85
CA ASN A 551 -13.50 -20.54 8.14
C ASN A 551 -12.32 -21.50 8.25
N GLY A 552 -11.24 -21.15 8.95
CA GLY A 552 -10.05 -21.98 9.10
C GLY A 552 -9.33 -22.28 7.78
N LEU A 553 -9.18 -21.27 6.91
CA LEU A 553 -8.68 -21.44 5.55
C LEU A 553 -7.18 -21.18 5.45
N GLU A 554 -6.51 -22.00 4.64
CA GLU A 554 -5.09 -21.79 4.29
C GLU A 554 -4.94 -20.95 3.03
N LYS A 555 -5.85 -21.06 2.06
CA LYS A 555 -5.83 -20.30 0.81
C LYS A 555 -7.16 -19.65 0.51
N VAL A 556 -7.13 -18.44 -0.03
CA VAL A 556 -8.30 -17.73 -0.52
C VAL A 556 -8.14 -17.40 -2.01
N GLN A 557 -9.22 -17.49 -2.75
CA GLN A 557 -9.30 -17.01 -4.12
C GLN A 557 -10.24 -15.79 -4.12
N CYS A 558 -9.73 -14.63 -4.46
CA CYS A 558 -10.52 -13.42 -4.61
C CYS A 558 -10.81 -13.18 -6.09
N VAL A 559 -12.07 -13.22 -6.48
CA VAL A 559 -12.52 -13.08 -7.86
C VAL A 559 -13.24 -11.76 -8.03
N VAL A 560 -12.70 -10.88 -8.85
CA VAL A 560 -13.29 -9.57 -9.17
C VAL A 560 -13.97 -9.65 -10.53
N LEU A 561 -15.28 -9.38 -10.56
CA LEU A 561 -16.12 -9.39 -11.75
C LEU A 561 -16.51 -7.95 -12.08
N THR A 562 -15.91 -7.38 -13.14
CA THR A 562 -16.14 -5.99 -13.57
C THR A 562 -16.18 -5.87 -15.09
N ASP A 563 -16.78 -4.82 -15.63
CA ASP A 563 -16.71 -4.47 -17.06
C ASP A 563 -15.89 -3.20 -17.31
N GLY A 564 -15.38 -2.58 -16.26
CA GLY A 564 -14.73 -1.28 -16.33
C GLY A 564 -13.52 -1.11 -15.44
N GLU A 565 -13.06 0.11 -15.41
CA GLU A 565 -12.03 0.60 -14.51
C GLU A 565 -12.69 1.27 -13.30
N SER A 566 -11.99 1.30 -12.16
CA SER A 566 -12.47 2.01 -10.98
C SER A 566 -12.58 3.50 -11.24
N GLN A 567 -13.51 4.15 -10.55
CA GLN A 567 -13.46 5.61 -10.41
C GLN A 567 -12.21 6.01 -9.63
N GLY A 568 -11.69 7.25 -9.88
CA GLY A 568 -10.54 7.78 -9.17
C GLY A 568 -10.82 7.89 -7.69
N ILE A 569 -9.82 7.60 -6.86
CA ILE A 569 -9.86 7.80 -5.42
C ILE A 569 -9.07 9.06 -5.05
N ARG A 570 -9.50 9.74 -3.98
CA ARG A 570 -8.83 10.91 -3.42
C ARG A 570 -8.12 10.53 -2.12
N PHE A 571 -7.33 11.44 -1.59
CA PHE A 571 -6.78 11.31 -0.24
C PHE A 571 -7.15 12.52 0.62
N ASN A 572 -7.21 12.32 1.92
CA ASN A 572 -7.49 13.35 2.90
C ASN A 572 -6.23 14.20 3.11
N ARG A 573 -6.37 15.49 3.03
CA ARG A 573 -5.30 16.46 3.28
C ARG A 573 -5.80 17.58 4.16
N GLU A 574 -4.99 17.94 5.12
CA GLU A 574 -5.19 19.15 5.89
C GLU A 574 -4.89 20.36 5.01
N LEU A 575 -5.86 21.24 4.85
CA LEU A 575 -5.79 22.43 4.00
C LEU A 575 -6.06 23.65 4.87
N GLN A 576 -5.28 24.68 4.68
CA GLN A 576 -5.49 25.98 5.30
C GLN A 576 -5.84 26.99 4.21
N ARG A 577 -6.87 27.79 4.43
CA ARG A 577 -7.23 28.91 3.56
C ARG A 577 -6.68 30.18 4.16
N ASP A 578 -6.20 31.11 3.33
CA ASP A 578 -5.57 32.37 3.73
C ASP A 578 -6.42 33.23 4.70
N TRP A 579 -7.75 33.00 4.73
CA TRP A 579 -8.69 33.73 5.58
C TRP A 579 -9.23 32.93 6.79
N GLU A 580 -8.81 31.67 6.97
CA GLU A 580 -9.23 30.80 8.08
C GLU A 580 -8.10 30.61 9.07
N SER A 581 -8.36 30.89 10.33
CA SER A 581 -7.38 30.73 11.43
C SER A 581 -7.11 29.28 11.83
N ARG A 582 -7.86 28.30 11.28
CA ARG A 582 -7.70 26.88 11.60
C ARG A 582 -7.72 26.04 10.31
N PRO A 583 -6.81 25.06 10.20
CA PRO A 583 -6.84 24.13 9.09
C PRO A 583 -8.11 23.28 9.12
N TYR A 584 -8.60 22.89 7.94
CA TYR A 584 -9.74 21.98 7.78
C TYR A 584 -9.32 20.74 6.96
N MET A 585 -9.97 19.63 7.23
CA MET A 585 -9.75 18.40 6.47
C MET A 585 -10.44 18.49 5.11
N GLY A 586 -9.68 18.50 4.04
CA GLY A 586 -10.16 18.47 2.67
C GLY A 586 -9.71 17.20 1.94
N THR A 587 -10.00 17.10 0.64
CA THR A 587 -9.57 15.99 -0.20
C THR A 587 -8.80 16.49 -1.41
N SER A 588 -7.72 15.78 -1.79
CA SER A 588 -6.90 16.05 -2.96
C SER A 588 -6.81 14.83 -3.86
N TYR A 589 -6.50 15.05 -5.15
CA TYR A 589 -6.23 13.96 -6.10
C TYR A 589 -4.80 13.48 -5.95
N LEU A 590 -4.58 12.20 -6.21
CA LEU A 590 -3.25 11.61 -6.30
C LEU A 590 -2.50 12.18 -7.51
N SER A 591 -1.21 12.46 -7.32
CA SER A 591 -0.30 13.01 -8.34
C SER A 591 1.00 12.21 -8.34
N SER A 592 1.91 12.52 -9.27
CA SER A 592 3.25 11.89 -9.34
C SER A 592 4.10 12.05 -8.08
N ASN A 593 3.78 13.06 -7.26
CA ASN A 593 4.47 13.29 -5.98
C ASN A 593 3.87 12.49 -4.82
N CYS A 594 2.87 11.67 -5.07
CA CYS A 594 2.21 10.85 -4.08
C CYS A 594 2.78 9.43 -4.09
N TYR A 595 2.93 8.86 -2.91
CA TYR A 595 3.32 7.48 -2.70
C TYR A 595 2.28 6.80 -1.80
N LEU A 596 1.75 5.67 -2.24
CA LEU A 596 0.90 4.83 -1.39
C LEU A 596 1.79 3.97 -0.50
N ARG A 597 1.57 4.03 0.81
CA ARG A 597 2.35 3.31 1.80
C ARG A 597 1.47 2.38 2.63
N ASN A 598 1.92 1.14 2.79
CA ASN A 598 1.33 0.21 3.73
C ASN A 598 2.21 0.09 4.99
N ARG A 599 1.74 0.61 6.13
CA ARG A 599 2.49 0.55 7.40
C ARG A 599 2.79 -0.87 7.87
N LYS A 600 1.91 -1.83 7.60
CA LYS A 600 2.05 -3.21 8.10
C LYS A 600 3.14 -3.99 7.38
N THR A 601 3.24 -3.81 6.07
CA THR A 601 4.24 -4.50 5.24
C THR A 601 5.48 -3.65 5.00
N GLY A 602 5.31 -2.33 5.12
CA GLY A 602 6.33 -1.35 4.85
C GLY A 602 6.61 -1.11 3.36
N TYR A 603 5.85 -1.67 2.46
CA TYR A 603 5.98 -1.39 1.05
C TYR A 603 5.46 0.01 0.71
N VAL A 604 6.12 0.64 -0.27
CA VAL A 604 5.78 1.96 -0.79
C VAL A 604 5.66 1.86 -2.30
N TYR A 605 4.55 2.36 -2.83
CA TYR A 605 4.22 2.32 -4.26
C TYR A 605 4.15 3.74 -4.81
N SER A 606 4.91 4.01 -5.86
CA SER A 606 4.96 5.32 -6.51
C SER A 606 3.74 5.54 -7.41
N CYS A 607 3.10 6.70 -7.30
CA CYS A 607 2.06 7.12 -8.23
C CYS A 607 2.68 7.55 -9.56
N LYS A 608 2.17 7.04 -10.69
CA LYS A 608 2.67 7.38 -12.03
C LYS A 608 2.19 8.77 -12.47
N GLU A 609 2.93 9.43 -13.37
CA GLU A 609 2.63 10.79 -13.84
C GLU A 609 1.23 10.95 -14.44
N ASP A 610 0.67 9.93 -15.08
CA ASP A 610 -0.62 9.95 -15.77
C ASP A 610 -1.82 9.53 -14.90
N MET A 611 -1.71 9.53 -13.57
CA MET A 611 -2.82 9.24 -12.66
C MET A 611 -3.84 10.36 -12.59
N GLY A 612 -4.45 10.70 -13.72
CA GLY A 612 -5.58 11.61 -13.80
C GLY A 612 -6.83 11.04 -13.11
N TYR A 613 -7.99 11.58 -13.45
CA TYR A 613 -9.30 11.22 -12.89
C TYR A 613 -9.62 9.70 -12.91
N TYR A 614 -8.95 8.92 -13.76
CA TYR A 614 -9.10 7.46 -13.94
C TYR A 614 -7.77 6.69 -13.75
N GLY A 615 -6.86 7.19 -12.92
CA GLY A 615 -5.53 6.60 -12.79
C GLY A 615 -5.48 5.20 -12.18
N ASP A 616 -4.39 4.50 -12.45
CA ASP A 616 -4.15 3.09 -12.13
C ASP A 616 -3.94 2.80 -10.61
N VAL A 617 -4.70 3.47 -9.73
CA VAL A 617 -4.65 3.23 -8.27
C VAL A 617 -5.06 1.80 -7.94
N THR A 618 -5.96 1.22 -8.74
CA THR A 618 -6.38 -0.17 -8.59
C THR A 618 -5.20 -1.14 -8.71
N ASP A 619 -4.27 -0.90 -9.63
CA ASP A 619 -3.09 -1.75 -9.82
C ASP A 619 -2.16 -1.69 -8.60
N MET A 620 -1.96 -0.50 -8.01
CA MET A 620 -1.17 -0.35 -6.78
C MET A 620 -1.82 -1.04 -5.57
N LEU A 621 -3.14 -0.88 -5.41
CA LEU A 621 -3.88 -1.55 -4.34
C LEU A 621 -3.87 -3.07 -4.49
N LEU A 622 -3.93 -3.58 -5.72
CA LEU A 622 -3.79 -5.02 -6.00
C LEU A 622 -2.37 -5.51 -5.71
N GLU A 623 -1.36 -4.74 -6.09
CA GLU A 623 0.04 -5.09 -5.79
C GLU A 623 0.26 -5.17 -4.29
N ASP A 624 -0.24 -4.19 -3.53
CA ASP A 624 -0.18 -4.19 -2.08
C ASP A 624 -0.93 -5.39 -1.46
N LEU A 625 -2.14 -5.70 -1.96
CA LEU A 625 -2.89 -6.88 -1.53
C LEU A 625 -2.14 -8.20 -1.81
N CYS A 626 -1.50 -8.31 -2.98
CA CYS A 626 -0.70 -9.49 -3.34
C CYS A 626 0.52 -9.66 -2.43
N GLN A 627 1.18 -8.56 -2.07
CA GLN A 627 2.32 -8.57 -1.14
C GLN A 627 1.89 -8.84 0.30
N THR A 628 0.76 -8.28 0.71
CA THR A 628 0.23 -8.45 2.08
C THR A 628 -0.32 -9.87 2.31
N PHE A 629 -0.92 -10.49 1.27
CA PHE A 629 -1.58 -11.79 1.36
C PHE A 629 -1.05 -12.79 0.32
N PRO A 630 0.17 -13.32 0.48
CA PRO A 630 0.81 -14.19 -0.51
C PRO A 630 0.07 -15.53 -0.72
N ASP A 631 -0.73 -15.98 0.24
CA ASP A 631 -1.58 -17.19 0.13
C ASP A 631 -2.96 -16.90 -0.51
N THR A 632 -3.21 -15.66 -0.97
CA THR A 632 -4.43 -15.27 -1.67
C THR A 632 -4.16 -15.05 -3.14
N ASN A 633 -4.94 -15.67 -4.02
CA ASN A 633 -4.88 -15.39 -5.46
C ASN A 633 -5.97 -14.39 -5.84
N PHE A 634 -5.57 -13.30 -6.45
CA PHE A 634 -6.48 -12.29 -7.01
C PHE A 634 -6.70 -12.54 -8.49
N ILE A 635 -7.95 -12.76 -8.87
CA ILE A 635 -8.37 -13.11 -10.23
C ILE A 635 -9.32 -12.04 -10.72
N GLY A 636 -8.95 -11.32 -11.77
CA GLY A 636 -9.82 -10.36 -12.42
C GLY A 636 -10.58 -11.01 -13.59
N ILE A 637 -11.86 -10.70 -13.74
CA ILE A 637 -12.67 -11.08 -14.90
C ILE A 637 -13.34 -9.84 -15.45
N ARG A 638 -12.91 -9.39 -16.62
CA ARG A 638 -13.49 -8.24 -17.31
C ARG A 638 -14.38 -8.69 -18.46
N ILE A 639 -15.63 -8.26 -18.41
CA ILE A 639 -16.60 -8.50 -19.48
C ILE A 639 -16.67 -7.23 -20.34
N MET A 640 -16.49 -7.38 -21.66
CA MET A 640 -16.41 -6.22 -22.55
C MET A 640 -16.97 -6.52 -23.95
N PRO A 641 -17.34 -5.50 -24.73
CA PRO A 641 -17.68 -5.66 -26.16
C PRO A 641 -16.49 -6.25 -26.94
N SER A 642 -16.77 -7.07 -27.96
CA SER A 642 -15.72 -7.69 -28.79
C SER A 642 -14.75 -6.70 -29.43
N SER A 643 -15.21 -5.48 -29.70
CA SER A 643 -14.41 -4.39 -30.28
C SER A 643 -13.32 -3.88 -29.34
N TRP A 644 -13.46 -4.02 -28.03
CA TRP A 644 -12.52 -3.50 -27.04
C TRP A 644 -11.37 -4.45 -26.71
N GLY A 645 -11.44 -5.68 -27.19
CA GLY A 645 -10.42 -6.70 -26.90
C GLY A 645 -9.01 -6.32 -27.33
N SER A 646 -8.86 -5.62 -28.45
CA SER A 646 -7.54 -5.16 -28.92
C SER A 646 -6.93 -4.09 -28.02
N SER A 647 -7.71 -3.12 -27.59
CA SER A 647 -7.26 -2.07 -26.65
C SER A 647 -6.98 -2.62 -25.27
N PHE A 648 -7.81 -3.55 -24.80
CA PHE A 648 -7.60 -4.26 -23.54
C PHE A 648 -6.29 -5.04 -23.52
N ILE A 649 -6.00 -5.83 -24.56
CA ILE A 649 -4.75 -6.59 -24.65
C ILE A 649 -3.55 -5.63 -24.73
N ARG A 650 -3.66 -4.54 -25.52
CA ARG A 650 -2.57 -3.58 -25.70
C ARG A 650 -2.20 -2.83 -24.41
N LYS A 651 -3.16 -2.61 -23.52
CA LYS A 651 -2.91 -1.96 -22.21
C LYS A 651 -1.95 -2.76 -21.34
N TYR A 652 -2.03 -4.09 -21.38
CA TYR A 652 -1.29 -4.98 -20.46
C TYR A 652 -0.17 -5.79 -21.12
N GLU A 653 -0.15 -5.89 -22.46
CA GLU A 653 0.91 -6.61 -23.18
C GLU A 653 1.69 -5.64 -24.10
N THR A 654 2.90 -5.38 -23.68
CA THR A 654 3.83 -4.47 -24.40
C THR A 654 4.67 -5.19 -25.46
N ASP A 655 4.86 -6.53 -25.33
CA ASP A 655 5.58 -7.34 -26.30
C ASP A 655 4.72 -7.56 -27.55
N GLU A 656 5.19 -7.07 -28.69
CA GLU A 656 4.44 -7.12 -29.95
C GLU A 656 4.14 -8.57 -30.40
N VAL A 657 5.03 -9.51 -30.16
CA VAL A 657 4.85 -10.92 -30.55
C VAL A 657 3.74 -11.58 -29.72
N LYS A 658 3.74 -11.33 -28.42
CA LYS A 658 2.71 -11.82 -27.51
C LYS A 658 1.37 -11.13 -27.78
N TYR A 659 1.39 -9.80 -28.00
CA TYR A 659 0.21 -9.03 -28.37
C TYR A 659 -0.50 -9.64 -29.61
N GLN A 660 0.22 -9.90 -30.70
CA GLN A 660 -0.36 -10.49 -31.91
C GLN A 660 -0.95 -11.89 -31.64
N LYS A 661 -0.28 -12.70 -30.85
CA LYS A 661 -0.74 -14.05 -30.47
C LYS A 661 -2.02 -13.98 -29.62
N ASP A 662 -2.09 -13.07 -28.67
CA ASP A 662 -3.25 -12.88 -27.80
C ASP A 662 -4.41 -12.24 -28.57
N LEU A 663 -4.13 -11.36 -29.52
CA LEU A 663 -5.11 -10.79 -30.41
C LEU A 663 -5.72 -11.84 -31.37
N GLU A 664 -4.91 -12.75 -31.92
CA GLU A 664 -5.41 -13.87 -32.69
C GLU A 664 -6.27 -14.80 -31.83
N HIS A 665 -5.84 -15.07 -30.60
CA HIS A 665 -6.60 -15.85 -29.65
C HIS A 665 -7.95 -15.18 -29.33
N TRP A 666 -7.96 -13.87 -29.08
CA TRP A 666 -9.18 -13.07 -28.87
C TRP A 666 -10.15 -13.14 -30.07
N ARG A 667 -9.61 -12.94 -31.29
CA ARG A 667 -10.44 -13.02 -32.50
C ARG A 667 -11.10 -14.38 -32.66
N LYS A 668 -10.39 -15.47 -32.33
CA LYS A 668 -10.84 -16.83 -32.49
C LYS A 668 -11.74 -17.32 -31.36
N HIS A 669 -11.41 -16.94 -30.11
CA HIS A 669 -12.04 -17.55 -28.93
C HIS A 669 -12.88 -16.53 -28.14
N LYS A 670 -12.81 -15.24 -28.47
CA LYS A 670 -13.51 -14.16 -27.75
C LYS A 670 -13.18 -14.11 -26.24
N SER A 671 -12.02 -14.60 -25.88
CA SER A 671 -11.46 -14.61 -24.53
C SER A 671 -9.95 -14.49 -24.58
N VAL A 672 -9.35 -13.93 -23.53
CA VAL A 672 -7.90 -13.82 -23.34
C VAL A 672 -7.58 -13.89 -21.85
N SER A 673 -6.43 -14.44 -21.49
CA SER A 673 -5.89 -14.41 -20.14
C SER A 673 -4.56 -13.66 -20.15
N LEU A 674 -4.45 -12.60 -19.37
CA LEU A 674 -3.28 -11.72 -19.29
C LEU A 674 -2.62 -11.85 -17.93
N LYS A 675 -1.31 -11.65 -17.89
CA LYS A 675 -0.49 -11.56 -16.69
C LYS A 675 0.17 -10.18 -16.67
N GLY A 676 0.41 -9.63 -15.50
CA GLY A 676 1.07 -8.33 -15.38
C GLY A 676 0.12 -7.14 -15.24
N SER A 677 -1.13 -7.39 -14.85
CA SER A 677 -2.19 -6.40 -14.62
C SER A 677 -2.49 -6.17 -13.12
N GLY A 678 -1.52 -6.41 -12.24
CA GLY A 678 -1.77 -6.44 -10.80
C GLY A 678 -2.47 -7.73 -10.32
N TYR A 679 -3.38 -8.30 -11.10
CA TYR A 679 -3.98 -9.61 -10.81
C TYR A 679 -3.01 -10.76 -11.11
N HIS A 680 -3.11 -11.85 -10.38
CA HIS A 680 -2.39 -13.08 -10.70
C HIS A 680 -2.78 -13.61 -12.10
N VAL A 681 -4.06 -13.48 -12.44
CA VAL A 681 -4.60 -13.74 -13.78
C VAL A 681 -5.74 -12.76 -14.06
N TYR A 682 -5.71 -12.09 -15.20
CA TYR A 682 -6.77 -11.20 -15.66
C TYR A 682 -7.42 -11.75 -16.92
N PHE A 683 -8.68 -12.15 -16.82
CA PHE A 683 -9.45 -12.69 -17.92
C PHE A 683 -10.25 -11.58 -18.61
N GLY A 684 -10.06 -11.42 -19.91
CA GLY A 684 -10.94 -10.63 -20.76
C GLY A 684 -11.96 -11.53 -21.45
N LEU A 685 -13.25 -11.20 -21.36
CA LEU A 685 -14.36 -11.93 -21.93
C LEU A 685 -15.21 -11.04 -22.82
N SER A 686 -15.62 -11.54 -23.98
CA SER A 686 -16.57 -10.81 -24.83
C SER A 686 -18.01 -11.08 -24.41
N SER A 687 -18.79 -10.00 -24.22
CA SER A 687 -20.23 -10.08 -23.94
C SER A 687 -21.01 -10.89 -25.00
N THR A 688 -20.59 -10.81 -26.28
CA THR A 688 -21.23 -11.55 -27.39
C THR A 688 -21.04 -13.06 -27.33
N ALA A 689 -20.07 -13.53 -26.57
CA ALA A 689 -19.80 -14.97 -26.42
C ALA A 689 -20.58 -15.63 -25.29
N LEU A 690 -21.24 -14.84 -24.43
CA LEU A 690 -22.05 -15.30 -23.30
C LEU A 690 -23.51 -15.61 -23.71
N GLY A 691 -23.99 -15.08 -24.83
CA GLY A 691 -25.40 -15.05 -25.23
C GLY A 691 -25.91 -16.16 -26.17
N ASN A 692 -25.11 -17.14 -26.58
CA ASN A 692 -25.61 -18.17 -27.49
C ASN A 692 -26.13 -19.42 -26.75
N ASP A 693 -27.44 -19.54 -26.67
CA ASP A 693 -28.17 -20.72 -26.19
C ASP A 693 -27.95 -21.91 -27.13
N THR A 694 -26.97 -22.76 -26.86
CA THR A 694 -26.89 -24.10 -27.43
C THR A 694 -27.27 -25.11 -26.35
N GLU A 695 -28.38 -25.81 -26.59
CA GLU A 695 -28.89 -26.83 -25.67
C GLU A 695 -27.87 -27.94 -25.44
N PHE A 696 -27.65 -28.23 -24.15
CA PHE A 696 -26.85 -29.35 -23.70
C PHE A 696 -27.76 -30.57 -23.46
N GLU A 697 -27.90 -31.39 -24.48
CA GLU A 697 -28.66 -32.65 -24.35
C GLU A 697 -27.76 -33.83 -23.99
N VAL A 698 -28.00 -34.41 -22.82
CA VAL A 698 -27.37 -35.66 -22.38
C VAL A 698 -28.46 -36.58 -21.82
N GLN A 699 -28.49 -37.81 -22.30
CA GLN A 699 -29.38 -38.83 -21.76
C GLN A 699 -29.02 -39.17 -20.31
N GLU A 700 -30.00 -39.43 -19.45
CA GLU A 700 -29.81 -39.65 -18.00
C GLU A 700 -28.83 -40.80 -17.68
N ASP A 701 -28.70 -41.79 -18.55
CA ASP A 701 -27.80 -42.95 -18.40
C ASP A 701 -26.49 -42.86 -19.19
N ALA A 702 -26.10 -41.66 -19.62
CA ALA A 702 -24.92 -41.49 -20.46
C ALA A 702 -23.60 -41.82 -19.73
N THR A 703 -22.75 -42.58 -20.39
CA THR A 703 -21.40 -42.91 -19.90
C THR A 703 -20.52 -41.68 -19.81
N LYS A 704 -19.49 -41.71 -18.95
CA LYS A 704 -18.51 -40.62 -18.77
C LYS A 704 -17.93 -40.10 -20.11
N ALA A 705 -17.72 -40.98 -21.07
CA ALA A 705 -17.23 -40.63 -22.40
C ALA A 705 -18.30 -39.92 -23.26
N GLN A 706 -19.56 -40.28 -23.14
CA GLN A 706 -20.69 -39.66 -23.83
C GLN A 706 -20.99 -38.27 -23.22
N ILE A 707 -20.96 -38.14 -21.88
CA ILE A 707 -21.07 -36.87 -21.16
C ILE A 707 -19.95 -35.95 -21.61
N LYS A 708 -18.70 -36.44 -21.66
CA LYS A 708 -17.55 -35.66 -22.13
C LYS A 708 -17.68 -35.26 -23.61
N ARG A 709 -18.20 -36.11 -24.48
CA ARG A 709 -18.46 -35.79 -25.90
C ARG A 709 -19.58 -34.77 -26.05
N ALA A 710 -20.72 -34.94 -25.37
CA ALA A 710 -21.83 -34.00 -25.39
C ALA A 710 -21.45 -32.65 -24.82
N PHE A 711 -20.71 -32.64 -23.71
CA PHE A 711 -20.13 -31.42 -23.12
C PHE A 711 -19.13 -30.76 -24.08
N ASN A 712 -18.22 -31.50 -24.69
CA ASN A 712 -17.31 -30.96 -25.70
C ASN A 712 -18.05 -30.48 -26.97
N LYS A 713 -19.23 -31.03 -27.30
CA LYS A 713 -20.07 -30.61 -28.41
C LYS A 713 -20.86 -29.33 -28.05
N SER A 714 -21.42 -29.24 -26.84
CA SER A 714 -22.08 -28.03 -26.34
C SER A 714 -21.06 -26.88 -26.14
N LEU A 715 -19.85 -27.19 -25.68
CA LEU A 715 -18.74 -26.27 -25.57
C LEU A 715 -18.10 -25.91 -26.92
N LYS A 716 -18.37 -26.64 -28.02
CA LYS A 716 -17.96 -26.18 -29.36
C LYS A 716 -18.74 -24.95 -29.82
N GLY A 717 -19.95 -24.76 -29.31
CA GLY A 717 -20.68 -23.50 -29.41
C GLY A 717 -20.29 -22.46 -28.33
N LYS A 718 -19.83 -22.92 -27.16
CA LYS A 718 -19.43 -22.13 -25.99
C LYS A 718 -17.93 -22.34 -25.65
N LYS A 719 -17.03 -22.19 -26.63
CA LYS A 719 -15.58 -22.48 -26.50
C LYS A 719 -14.87 -21.71 -25.37
N MET A 720 -15.52 -20.69 -24.87
CA MET A 720 -14.97 -19.74 -23.95
C MET A 720 -14.97 -20.19 -22.48
N ASN A 721 -16.09 -20.74 -22.02
CA ASN A 721 -16.26 -21.14 -20.62
C ASN A 721 -15.32 -22.27 -20.19
N LYS A 722 -14.90 -23.13 -21.13
CA LYS A 722 -14.07 -24.30 -20.79
C LYS A 722 -12.65 -23.92 -20.35
N LYS A 723 -12.00 -22.99 -21.03
CA LYS A 723 -10.61 -22.60 -20.70
C LYS A 723 -10.58 -21.86 -19.36
N ILE A 724 -11.48 -20.91 -19.16
CA ILE A 724 -11.58 -20.12 -17.93
C ILE A 724 -11.98 -20.98 -16.75
N LEU A 725 -13.01 -21.80 -16.91
CA LEU A 725 -13.41 -22.77 -15.88
C LEU A 725 -12.31 -23.81 -15.62
N GLY A 726 -11.57 -24.24 -16.65
CA GLY A 726 -10.42 -25.12 -16.50
C GLY A 726 -9.27 -24.46 -15.74
N GLU A 727 -8.89 -23.22 -16.10
CA GLU A 727 -7.86 -22.44 -15.41
C GLU A 727 -8.31 -22.05 -13.99
N PHE A 728 -9.60 -21.70 -13.80
CA PHE A 728 -10.17 -21.48 -12.48
C PHE A 728 -10.11 -22.73 -11.60
N ILE A 729 -10.50 -23.90 -12.12
CA ILE A 729 -10.38 -25.17 -11.40
C ILE A 729 -8.91 -25.51 -11.11
N GLU A 730 -7.96 -25.16 -11.97
CA GLU A 730 -6.52 -25.33 -11.70
C GLU A 730 -6.01 -24.45 -10.56
N LEU A 731 -6.56 -23.26 -10.41
CA LEU A 731 -6.22 -22.35 -9.30
C LEU A 731 -6.88 -22.79 -7.96
N VAL A 732 -8.04 -23.45 -8.02
CA VAL A 732 -8.83 -23.85 -6.84
C VAL A 732 -8.58 -25.31 -6.43
N ALA A 733 -8.09 -26.17 -7.30
CA ALA A 733 -7.77 -27.58 -7.03
C ALA A 733 -6.31 -27.79 -6.59
#